data_701d050051339a8db6b3b58247f93489
#
_entry.id   701d050051339a8db6b3b58247f93489
#
_cell.length_a   1.000
_cell.length_b   1.000
_cell.length_c   1.000
_cell.angle_alpha   90.00
_cell.angle_beta   90.00
_cell.angle_gamma   90.00
#
_symmetry.space_group_name_H-M   'P 1'
#
loop_
_entity.id
_entity.type
_entity.pdbx_description
1 polymer ?
#
loop_
_entity_poly.entity_id
_entity_poly.type
_entity_poly.pdbx_seq_one_letter_code
_entity_poly.pdbx_strand_id
1 'polypeptide(L)'
;ALHALVIAQDGIEILIHVGLETVSLKGEGFTPLAKEGDTVKKGQPLLKFSHAALAKAASSLVMLVVTAPADAKVQRSAKELVKTGAELFTVSVPGVHAAGEAPQTFTVGGPFTVLNANGLHARPAGVLARLSAGYAYPVQICYGDKTADGKSLVGIMGLALESGSQVTVKAGGPESEAKTFLTQVEQGFKNAFGEQVSAPSVAPADKPQSPVDFSAAVQISGLCACGGLAQGKAFLFKPQDALYEENAQNPQDERNALAAALEEETAETQAKIAAEPHKTTQDILSAHLGLLQDPLLRQTALDAVARGKTASYAVNEAVRTSIDILKKTKNRFLMERIADIKDLRRSLLWRLSGQKYALPKLPQECILIAEELLPSEVSHLSGTAAGVILAHGSPTAHAGILLRNMGLPAVVNAGEGVLQIPDGAAVLLYADEGKALINPTPEQLTDFETTHQKEQALMQAASSQAQEPALTQDGVHIAVLGNVSTPQEAALAAQNGAEGLGLVRTEFLFNHRADAPSEDEQLSVYQETLNACKGRPVTFRLLDAGGDKPLPFVQISPEDNPIVGIRGIRAFKRNEAFFRTQIRALLRLTPLSQVRIMLPMVTFADEIVFFKDLIAQESAQLGLKEAIQTGAMIEVPSAALTSAQLAKHADFFSIGTNDLTQYTLAIDRGHKVLSAQADPLHPAVLKLISLTCQGAQKYSRPVAVCGAMAGDLSAVPFLIGLGVG
;
A
#
# COMPACT_ATOMS: atom_id res chain seq x y z
N ALA A 1 42.79 -6.93 -33.48
CA ALA A 1 43.59 -6.09 -34.38
C ALA A 1 44.41 -5.13 -33.54
N LEU A 2 45.72 -4.97 -33.79
CA LEU A 2 46.63 -4.20 -32.93
C LEU A 2 46.42 -2.66 -33.03
N HIS A 3 45.59 -2.18 -33.94
CA HIS A 3 45.35 -0.76 -34.21
C HIS A 3 44.06 -0.20 -33.55
N ALA A 4 43.29 -1.07 -32.88
CA ALA A 4 42.10 -0.67 -32.16
C ALA A 4 42.03 -1.34 -30.79
N LEU A 5 41.41 -0.69 -29.83
CA LEU A 5 41.15 -1.20 -28.50
C LEU A 5 39.79 -0.71 -28.01
N VAL A 6 39.18 -1.49 -27.13
CA VAL A 6 37.92 -1.12 -26.47
C VAL A 6 38.18 -1.00 -24.97
N ILE A 7 37.73 0.07 -24.38
CA ILE A 7 37.66 0.24 -22.93
C ILE A 7 36.20 0.15 -22.55
N ALA A 8 35.86 -0.76 -21.63
CA ALA A 8 34.50 -0.92 -21.13
C ALA A 8 34.46 -0.61 -19.64
N GLN A 9 33.44 0.17 -19.23
CA GLN A 9 33.14 0.44 -17.83
C GLN A 9 31.65 0.77 -17.69
N ASP A 10 30.98 0.14 -16.75
CA ASP A 10 29.59 0.45 -16.34
C ASP A 10 28.57 0.48 -17.50
N GLY A 11 28.72 -0.44 -18.46
CA GLY A 11 27.85 -0.54 -19.64
C GLY A 11 28.18 0.47 -20.76
N ILE A 12 29.22 1.26 -20.59
CA ILE A 12 29.77 2.16 -21.60
C ILE A 12 30.98 1.48 -22.24
N GLU A 13 31.02 1.45 -23.57
CA GLU A 13 32.17 0.98 -24.30
C GLU A 13 32.73 2.14 -25.16
N ILE A 14 34.04 2.32 -25.10
CA ILE A 14 34.76 3.31 -25.89
C ILE A 14 35.71 2.58 -26.81
N LEU A 15 35.38 2.50 -28.08
CA LEU A 15 36.28 2.01 -29.11
C LEU A 15 37.24 3.14 -29.52
N ILE A 16 38.52 2.88 -29.37
CA ILE A 16 39.62 3.77 -29.82
C ILE A 16 40.26 3.10 -31.06
N HIS A 17 40.07 3.70 -32.21
CA HIS A 17 40.63 3.23 -33.48
C HIS A 17 41.66 4.21 -33.97
N VAL A 18 42.91 3.78 -34.10
CA VAL A 18 44.05 4.62 -34.46
C VAL A 18 44.32 4.53 -35.94
N GLY A 19 44.09 5.60 -36.68
CA GLY A 19 44.24 5.68 -38.13
C GLY A 19 43.05 5.06 -38.91
N LEU A 20 42.87 5.47 -40.17
CA LEU A 20 41.94 4.83 -41.11
C LEU A 20 42.68 3.86 -42.00
N GLU A 21 42.08 2.70 -42.28
CA GLU A 21 42.62 1.60 -43.11
C GLU A 21 43.93 1.00 -42.55
N THR A 22 44.18 1.20 -41.26
CA THR A 22 45.40 0.66 -40.58
C THR A 22 45.41 -0.86 -40.47
N VAL A 23 44.31 -1.54 -40.84
CA VAL A 23 44.24 -3.01 -41.01
C VAL A 23 45.27 -3.47 -42.04
N SER A 24 45.51 -2.70 -43.10
CA SER A 24 46.50 -2.98 -44.15
C SER A 24 47.93 -3.07 -43.65
N LEU A 25 48.22 -2.40 -42.51
CA LEU A 25 49.57 -2.41 -41.88
C LEU A 25 49.85 -3.71 -41.10
N LYS A 26 48.88 -4.62 -40.98
CA LYS A 26 48.99 -5.93 -40.30
C LYS A 26 49.65 -5.85 -38.91
N GLY A 27 49.51 -4.71 -38.21
CA GLY A 27 50.08 -4.46 -36.91
C GLY A 27 51.45 -3.84 -36.89
N GLU A 28 52.08 -3.59 -38.08
CA GLU A 28 53.35 -2.88 -38.16
C GLU A 28 53.27 -1.50 -37.54
N GLY A 29 54.13 -1.19 -36.60
CA GLY A 29 54.19 0.10 -35.90
C GLY A 29 53.24 0.26 -34.73
N PHE A 30 52.49 -0.79 -34.34
CA PHE A 30 51.64 -0.83 -33.18
C PHE A 30 52.15 -1.80 -32.12
N THR A 31 52.21 -1.38 -30.86
CA THR A 31 52.65 -2.19 -29.73
C THR A 31 51.61 -2.06 -28.61
N PRO A 32 50.76 -3.08 -28.37
CA PRO A 32 49.84 -3.06 -27.23
C PRO A 32 50.64 -3.13 -25.94
N LEU A 33 50.22 -2.34 -24.95
CA LEU A 33 50.80 -2.23 -23.61
C LEU A 33 49.88 -2.82 -22.54
N ALA A 34 48.65 -3.15 -22.91
CA ALA A 34 47.68 -3.88 -22.13
C ALA A 34 47.14 -5.07 -22.95
N LYS A 35 46.65 -6.10 -22.28
CA LYS A 35 46.04 -7.30 -22.88
C LYS A 35 44.51 -7.23 -22.72
N GLU A 36 43.80 -7.97 -23.53
CA GLU A 36 42.37 -8.17 -23.39
C GLU A 36 42.03 -8.79 -22.02
N GLY A 37 41.06 -8.19 -21.31
CA GLY A 37 40.69 -8.56 -19.96
C GLY A 37 41.47 -7.84 -18.83
N ASP A 38 42.48 -7.04 -19.15
CA ASP A 38 43.22 -6.30 -18.14
C ASP A 38 42.35 -5.15 -17.56
N THR A 39 42.37 -4.98 -16.24
CA THR A 39 41.83 -3.78 -15.60
C THR A 39 42.85 -2.66 -15.68
N VAL A 40 42.48 -1.55 -16.31
CA VAL A 40 43.38 -0.42 -16.56
C VAL A 40 43.04 0.79 -15.69
N LYS A 41 44.06 1.59 -15.35
CA LYS A 41 43.90 2.79 -14.50
C LYS A 41 44.08 4.07 -15.29
N LYS A 42 43.47 5.18 -14.82
CA LYS A 42 43.67 6.52 -15.38
C LYS A 42 45.15 6.87 -15.50
N GLY A 43 45.58 7.29 -16.70
CA GLY A 43 46.97 7.62 -17.00
C GLY A 43 47.85 6.42 -17.42
N GLN A 44 47.33 5.19 -17.39
CA GLN A 44 48.06 4.01 -17.85
C GLN A 44 48.13 4.00 -19.38
N PRO A 45 49.32 3.86 -19.99
CA PRO A 45 49.46 3.74 -21.45
C PRO A 45 48.93 2.39 -21.92
N LEU A 46 48.07 2.38 -22.93
CA LEU A 46 47.39 1.19 -23.45
C LEU A 46 47.97 0.70 -24.77
N LEU A 47 48.36 1.62 -25.63
CA LEU A 47 48.84 1.34 -26.96
C LEU A 47 49.96 2.34 -27.32
N LYS A 48 51.10 1.83 -27.82
CA LYS A 48 52.14 2.64 -28.42
C LYS A 48 52.08 2.48 -29.94
N PHE A 49 52.18 3.57 -30.68
CA PHE A 49 52.21 3.51 -32.14
C PHE A 49 53.24 4.48 -32.73
N SER A 50 53.69 4.17 -33.94
CA SER A 50 54.69 4.97 -34.68
C SER A 50 53.99 5.92 -35.66
N HIS A 51 54.29 7.21 -35.58
CA HIS A 51 53.79 8.19 -36.55
C HIS A 51 54.24 7.89 -37.99
N ALA A 52 55.43 7.31 -38.16
CA ALA A 52 55.92 6.91 -39.47
C ALA A 52 55.16 5.73 -40.08
N ALA A 53 54.68 4.82 -39.23
CA ALA A 53 53.78 3.75 -39.68
C ALA A 53 52.39 4.29 -40.02
N LEU A 54 51.83 5.18 -39.22
CA LEU A 54 50.55 5.82 -39.49
C LEU A 54 50.54 6.68 -40.77
N ALA A 55 51.67 7.27 -41.14
CA ALA A 55 51.77 8.02 -42.39
C ALA A 55 51.63 7.15 -43.67
N LYS A 56 51.68 5.81 -43.53
CA LYS A 56 51.40 4.84 -44.61
C LYS A 56 49.92 4.47 -44.70
N ALA A 57 49.09 4.87 -43.74
CA ALA A 57 47.66 4.62 -43.71
C ALA A 57 46.88 5.70 -44.48
N ALA A 58 45.60 5.44 -44.81
CA ALA A 58 44.75 6.40 -45.51
C ALA A 58 44.53 7.68 -44.73
N SER A 59 44.58 7.64 -43.41
CA SER A 59 44.50 8.81 -42.52
C SER A 59 45.11 8.50 -41.14
N SER A 60 45.75 9.50 -40.53
CA SER A 60 46.27 9.44 -39.16
C SER A 60 45.19 9.81 -38.10
N LEU A 61 43.96 10.00 -38.49
CA LEU A 61 42.85 10.28 -37.58
C LEU A 61 42.64 9.18 -36.57
N VAL A 62 42.50 9.55 -35.27
CA VAL A 62 42.10 8.63 -34.23
C VAL A 62 40.58 8.83 -34.02
N MET A 63 39.81 7.74 -34.22
CA MET A 63 38.40 7.74 -33.99
C MET A 63 38.08 7.24 -32.59
N LEU A 64 37.18 7.91 -31.92
CA LEU A 64 36.58 7.49 -30.66
C LEU A 64 35.10 7.22 -30.88
N VAL A 65 34.67 5.98 -30.75
CA VAL A 65 33.27 5.61 -30.87
C VAL A 65 32.78 5.22 -29.47
N VAL A 66 31.77 5.93 -28.99
CA VAL A 66 31.17 5.64 -27.68
C VAL A 66 29.87 4.88 -27.90
N THR A 67 29.85 3.65 -27.39
CA THR A 67 28.64 2.86 -27.28
C THR A 67 28.14 2.94 -25.83
N ALA A 68 26.93 3.42 -25.62
CA ALA A 68 26.37 3.63 -24.31
C ALA A 68 24.86 3.31 -24.33
N PRO A 69 24.22 3.06 -23.17
CA PRO A 69 22.77 2.90 -23.07
C PRO A 69 22.00 4.05 -23.75
N ALA A 70 20.79 3.79 -24.22
CA ALA A 70 19.99 4.72 -25.01
C ALA A 70 19.65 6.04 -24.29
N ASP A 71 19.66 6.03 -22.96
CA ASP A 71 19.42 7.16 -22.08
C ASP A 71 20.70 7.93 -21.67
N ALA A 72 21.86 7.46 -22.12
CA ALA A 72 23.13 8.10 -21.83
C ALA A 72 23.26 9.45 -22.55
N LYS A 73 23.78 10.46 -21.85
CA LYS A 73 24.11 11.76 -22.43
C LYS A 73 25.61 11.87 -22.65
N VAL A 74 26.01 12.07 -23.90
CA VAL A 74 27.40 12.33 -24.27
C VAL A 74 27.57 13.84 -24.47
N GLN A 75 28.38 14.48 -23.62
CA GLN A 75 28.68 15.89 -23.70
C GLN A 75 30.12 16.08 -24.16
N ARG A 76 30.31 16.71 -25.29
CA ARG A 76 31.64 17.04 -25.83
C ARG A 76 32.23 18.23 -25.06
N SER A 77 33.37 18.03 -24.41
CA SER A 77 34.10 19.06 -23.64
C SER A 77 35.06 19.88 -24.49
N ALA A 78 35.71 19.24 -25.50
CA ALA A 78 36.66 19.89 -26.37
C ALA A 78 36.07 20.27 -27.73
N LYS A 79 36.33 21.51 -28.19
CA LYS A 79 35.86 22.00 -29.48
C LYS A 79 36.94 22.06 -30.57
N GLU A 80 38.20 22.21 -30.18
CA GLU A 80 39.33 22.37 -31.07
C GLU A 80 40.58 21.65 -30.52
N LEU A 81 41.80 22.19 -30.76
CA LEU A 81 43.07 21.64 -30.27
C LEU A 81 43.11 21.54 -28.74
N VAL A 82 43.42 20.36 -28.23
CA VAL A 82 43.53 20.10 -26.80
C VAL A 82 44.91 19.66 -26.41
N LYS A 83 45.36 19.98 -25.21
CA LYS A 83 46.61 19.50 -24.63
C LYS A 83 46.43 18.11 -24.06
N THR A 84 47.54 17.35 -23.98
CA THR A 84 47.56 16.06 -23.29
C THR A 84 46.98 16.19 -21.87
N GLY A 85 46.05 15.32 -21.53
CA GLY A 85 45.37 15.30 -20.23
C GLY A 85 44.10 16.16 -20.18
N ALA A 86 43.72 16.89 -21.25
CA ALA A 86 42.48 17.60 -21.33
C ALA A 86 41.30 16.63 -21.53
N GLU A 87 40.14 16.98 -20.97
CA GLU A 87 38.89 16.24 -21.14
C GLU A 87 38.34 16.43 -22.56
N LEU A 88 38.06 15.32 -23.26
CA LEU A 88 37.53 15.32 -24.61
C LEU A 88 36.01 15.31 -24.63
N PHE A 89 35.39 14.49 -23.80
CA PHE A 89 33.95 14.36 -23.64
C PHE A 89 33.65 13.67 -22.31
N THR A 90 32.41 13.88 -21.83
CA THR A 90 31.83 13.21 -20.66
C THR A 90 30.65 12.39 -21.11
N VAL A 91 30.52 11.16 -20.61
CA VAL A 91 29.35 10.32 -20.80
C VAL A 91 28.64 10.19 -19.46
N SER A 92 27.38 10.64 -19.41
CA SER A 92 26.53 10.52 -18.23
C SER A 92 25.42 9.53 -18.52
N VAL A 93 25.36 8.46 -17.74
CA VAL A 93 24.28 7.46 -17.79
C VAL A 93 23.41 7.67 -16.56
N PRO A 94 22.09 7.90 -16.71
CA PRO A 94 21.20 7.98 -15.57
C PRO A 94 21.29 6.70 -14.73
N GLY A 95 21.63 6.82 -13.45
CA GLY A 95 21.78 5.70 -12.52
C GLY A 95 23.17 5.04 -12.46
N VAL A 96 24.09 5.38 -13.36
CA VAL A 96 25.49 4.97 -13.27
C VAL A 96 26.32 6.17 -12.87
N HIS A 97 26.72 6.23 -11.61
CA HIS A 97 27.70 7.23 -11.17
C HIS A 97 29.09 6.72 -11.53
N ALA A 98 29.85 7.57 -12.22
CA ALA A 98 31.30 7.33 -12.35
C ALA A 98 31.82 6.98 -10.96
N ALA A 99 32.61 5.89 -10.85
CA ALA A 99 33.41 5.62 -9.67
C ALA A 99 34.51 6.71 -9.57
N GLY A 100 34.05 7.95 -9.37
CA GLY A 100 34.83 9.05 -8.86
C GLY A 100 35.01 8.79 -7.39
N GLU A 101 36.20 9.01 -6.88
CA GLU A 101 36.60 8.92 -5.47
C GLU A 101 35.39 9.29 -4.59
N ALA A 102 35.02 8.36 -3.64
CA ALA A 102 33.97 8.62 -2.68
C ALA A 102 34.20 10.04 -2.12
N PRO A 103 33.17 10.92 -2.10
CA PRO A 103 33.37 12.29 -1.64
C PRO A 103 34.01 12.23 -0.27
N GLN A 104 35.18 12.83 -0.11
CA GLN A 104 35.95 12.81 1.14
C GLN A 104 35.19 13.52 2.29
N THR A 105 34.12 14.24 1.96
CA THR A 105 33.29 14.95 2.93
C THR A 105 31.81 14.65 2.75
N PHE A 106 31.20 14.16 3.83
CA PHE A 106 29.75 14.04 3.94
C PHE A 106 29.20 15.25 4.73
N THR A 107 28.14 15.86 4.22
CA THR A 107 27.32 16.76 5.02
C THR A 107 26.44 15.92 5.93
N VAL A 108 26.45 16.23 7.23
CA VAL A 108 25.72 15.46 8.24
C VAL A 108 24.47 16.22 8.62
N GLY A 109 23.33 15.54 8.56
CA GLY A 109 22.03 16.03 9.05
C GLY A 109 21.51 15.22 10.22
N GLY A 110 20.73 15.83 11.07
CA GLY A 110 20.15 15.22 12.27
C GLY A 110 20.87 15.62 13.57
N PRO A 111 20.62 14.92 14.71
CA PRO A 111 19.78 13.72 14.77
C PRO A 111 18.31 13.99 14.47
N PHE A 112 17.70 13.13 13.66
CA PHE A 112 16.27 13.13 13.34
C PHE A 112 15.55 12.08 14.17
N THR A 113 14.41 12.42 14.74
CA THR A 113 13.61 11.49 15.54
C THR A 113 12.64 10.72 14.66
N VAL A 114 12.62 9.39 14.77
CA VAL A 114 11.61 8.54 14.13
C VAL A 114 10.28 8.70 14.88
N LEU A 115 9.30 9.34 14.23
CA LEU A 115 7.98 9.60 14.80
C LEU A 115 6.96 8.50 14.46
N ASN A 116 7.30 7.61 13.53
CA ASN A 116 6.44 6.51 13.11
C ASN A 116 6.19 5.55 14.27
N ALA A 117 4.92 5.28 14.59
CA ALA A 117 4.51 4.43 15.71
C ALA A 117 5.13 3.03 15.71
N ASN A 118 5.24 2.45 14.51
CA ASN A 118 5.79 1.12 14.28
C ASN A 118 7.26 1.17 13.80
N GLY A 119 7.93 2.31 14.02
CA GLY A 119 9.27 2.55 13.51
C GLY A 119 9.32 2.76 11.99
N LEU A 120 10.52 2.84 11.43
CA LEU A 120 10.72 2.92 9.97
C LEU A 120 10.53 1.54 9.31
N HIS A 121 9.28 1.07 9.27
CA HIS A 121 8.91 -0.14 8.52
C HIS A 121 8.80 0.14 7.00
N ALA A 122 8.38 -0.84 6.19
CA ALA A 122 8.50 -0.80 4.73
C ALA A 122 7.93 0.45 4.04
N ARG A 123 6.80 1.02 4.50
CA ARG A 123 6.20 2.21 3.88
C ARG A 123 7.07 3.46 4.11
N PRO A 124 7.36 3.90 5.34
CA PRO A 124 8.20 5.08 5.58
C PRO A 124 9.65 4.85 5.11
N ALA A 125 10.21 3.65 5.29
CA ALA A 125 11.53 3.30 4.76
C ALA A 125 11.56 3.38 3.22
N GLY A 126 10.50 2.95 2.54
CA GLY A 126 10.35 3.07 1.09
C GLY A 126 10.27 4.51 0.60
N VAL A 127 9.62 5.41 1.36
CA VAL A 127 9.61 6.85 1.04
C VAL A 127 11.01 7.43 1.18
N LEU A 128 11.72 7.11 2.27
CA LEU A 128 13.11 7.57 2.50
C LEU A 128 14.08 7.01 1.45
N ALA A 129 13.94 5.73 1.08
CA ALA A 129 14.75 5.11 0.05
C ALA A 129 14.54 5.77 -1.33
N ARG A 130 13.29 6.05 -1.72
CA ARG A 130 12.97 6.76 -2.98
C ARG A 130 13.50 8.19 -2.96
N LEU A 131 13.33 8.92 -1.86
CA LEU A 131 13.89 10.25 -1.71
C LEU A 131 15.41 10.23 -1.90
N SER A 132 16.09 9.25 -1.28
CA SER A 132 17.53 9.05 -1.39
C SER A 132 17.96 8.59 -2.78
N ALA A 133 17.15 7.77 -3.47
CA ALA A 133 17.42 7.34 -4.84
C ALA A 133 17.36 8.50 -5.85
N GLY A 134 16.49 9.49 -5.61
CA GLY A 134 16.43 10.74 -6.39
C GLY A 134 17.62 11.68 -6.17
N TYR A 135 18.43 11.45 -5.15
CA TYR A 135 19.63 12.23 -4.86
C TYR A 135 20.87 11.63 -5.57
N ALA A 136 21.61 12.46 -6.28
CA ALA A 136 22.69 12.02 -7.16
C ALA A 136 23.87 11.33 -6.45
N TYR A 137 24.15 11.71 -5.20
CA TYR A 137 25.33 11.29 -4.46
C TYR A 137 25.01 10.20 -3.43
N PRO A 138 26.03 9.56 -2.81
CA PRO A 138 25.84 8.55 -1.76
C PRO A 138 25.09 9.13 -0.55
N VAL A 139 24.17 8.32 0.00
CA VAL A 139 23.43 8.62 1.23
C VAL A 139 23.64 7.49 2.22
N GLN A 140 23.99 7.82 3.45
CA GLN A 140 24.15 6.86 4.54
C GLN A 140 23.19 7.20 5.68
N ILE A 141 22.45 6.21 6.15
CA ILE A 141 21.59 6.30 7.33
C ILE A 141 22.31 5.63 8.49
N CYS A 142 22.57 6.38 9.55
CA CYS A 142 23.35 5.93 10.71
C CYS A 142 22.47 5.86 11.96
N TYR A 143 22.54 4.75 12.70
CA TYR A 143 21.86 4.53 13.97
C TYR A 143 22.76 3.77 14.93
N GLY A 144 23.23 4.42 15.97
CA GLY A 144 24.31 3.89 16.82
C GLY A 144 25.53 3.53 15.98
N ASP A 145 26.02 2.30 16.11
CA ASP A 145 27.17 1.78 15.36
C ASP A 145 26.79 1.19 14.00
N LYS A 146 25.49 1.18 13.65
CA LYS A 146 24.98 0.62 12.39
C LYS A 146 24.88 1.71 11.32
N THR A 147 25.21 1.34 10.09
CA THR A 147 25.06 2.20 8.92
C THR A 147 24.41 1.41 7.78
N ALA A 148 23.46 2.03 7.09
CA ALA A 148 22.82 1.47 5.89
C ALA A 148 22.93 2.45 4.72
N ASP A 149 22.93 1.91 3.49
CA ASP A 149 22.74 2.73 2.30
C ASP A 149 21.33 3.32 2.31
N GLY A 150 21.24 4.65 2.26
CA GLY A 150 19.96 5.37 2.26
C GLY A 150 19.09 5.09 1.03
N LYS A 151 19.66 4.51 -0.04
CA LYS A 151 18.94 4.11 -1.25
C LYS A 151 18.38 2.68 -1.17
N SER A 152 18.80 1.89 -0.18
CA SER A 152 18.35 0.51 0.02
C SER A 152 17.20 0.45 1.02
N LEU A 153 16.04 0.01 0.56
CA LEU A 153 14.87 -0.25 1.40
C LEU A 153 15.17 -1.34 2.45
N VAL A 154 15.79 -2.45 2.02
CA VAL A 154 16.16 -3.55 2.90
C VAL A 154 17.23 -3.11 3.90
N GLY A 155 18.21 -2.31 3.46
CA GLY A 155 19.24 -1.75 4.33
C GLY A 155 18.67 -0.85 5.42
N ILE A 156 17.76 0.07 5.08
CA ILE A 156 17.09 0.97 6.05
C ILE A 156 16.27 0.15 7.05
N MET A 157 15.47 -0.81 6.57
CA MET A 157 14.69 -1.69 7.44
C MET A 157 15.60 -2.51 8.37
N GLY A 158 16.76 -2.93 7.89
CA GLY A 158 17.77 -3.68 8.66
C GLY A 158 18.35 -2.92 9.86
N LEU A 159 18.24 -1.59 9.89
CA LEU A 159 18.61 -0.79 11.06
C LEU A 159 17.66 -1.00 12.25
N ALA A 160 16.46 -1.52 12.00
CA ALA A 160 15.42 -1.76 13.01
C ALA A 160 15.07 -0.49 13.81
N LEU A 161 14.80 0.61 13.10
CA LEU A 161 14.53 1.92 13.70
C LEU A 161 13.12 1.93 14.31
N GLU A 162 13.06 1.96 15.62
CA GLU A 162 11.82 2.01 16.40
C GLU A 162 11.34 3.47 16.59
N SER A 163 10.11 3.64 17.04
CA SER A 163 9.59 4.94 17.44
C SER A 163 10.50 5.58 18.51
N GLY A 164 10.86 6.85 18.33
CA GLY A 164 11.79 7.55 19.21
C GLY A 164 13.28 7.37 18.87
N SER A 165 13.64 6.47 17.95
CA SER A 165 15.03 6.31 17.51
C SER A 165 15.60 7.62 16.95
N GLN A 166 16.85 7.93 17.32
CA GLN A 166 17.59 9.09 16.82
C GLN A 166 18.47 8.69 15.65
N VAL A 167 18.23 9.23 14.48
CA VAL A 167 18.88 8.84 13.23
C VAL A 167 19.72 9.99 12.68
N THR A 168 20.91 9.69 12.26
CA THR A 168 21.79 10.63 11.56
C THR A 168 21.86 10.26 10.08
N VAL A 169 21.72 11.24 9.20
CA VAL A 169 21.82 11.05 7.75
C VAL A 169 23.04 11.78 7.22
N LYS A 170 23.87 11.06 6.49
CA LYS A 170 25.07 11.60 5.85
C LYS A 170 24.84 11.64 4.34
N ALA A 171 24.91 12.83 3.75
CA ALA A 171 24.76 13.06 2.32
C ALA A 171 26.10 13.46 1.70
N GLY A 172 26.56 12.73 0.70
CA GLY A 172 27.74 13.08 -0.08
C GLY A 172 27.46 14.19 -1.09
N GLY A 173 28.49 14.67 -1.77
CA GLY A 173 28.38 15.67 -2.85
C GLY A 173 28.57 17.11 -2.41
N PRO A 174 28.24 18.10 -3.27
CA PRO A 174 28.37 19.52 -2.97
C PRO A 174 27.52 19.92 -1.75
N GLU A 175 28.11 20.71 -0.85
CA GLU A 175 27.48 21.07 0.44
C GLU A 175 26.08 21.72 0.27
N SER A 176 25.90 22.55 -0.75
CA SER A 176 24.62 23.21 -1.04
C SER A 176 23.52 22.20 -1.43
N GLU A 177 23.85 21.22 -2.26
CA GLU A 177 22.92 20.16 -2.70
C GLU A 177 22.64 19.20 -1.55
N ALA A 178 23.67 18.83 -0.78
CA ALA A 178 23.54 17.99 0.39
C ALA A 178 22.63 18.64 1.46
N LYS A 179 22.76 19.95 1.72
CA LYS A 179 21.88 20.68 2.64
C LYS A 179 20.43 20.70 2.16
N THR A 180 20.21 20.91 0.85
CA THR A 180 18.87 20.87 0.27
C THR A 180 18.21 19.52 0.44
N PHE A 181 18.94 18.45 0.12
CA PHE A 181 18.48 17.06 0.31
C PHE A 181 18.19 16.77 1.79
N LEU A 182 19.10 17.14 2.70
CA LEU A 182 18.93 16.93 4.15
C LEU A 182 17.72 17.68 4.70
N THR A 183 17.37 18.85 4.15
CA THR A 183 16.12 19.57 4.51
C THR A 183 14.88 18.77 4.10
N GLN A 184 14.89 18.14 2.94
CA GLN A 184 13.79 17.26 2.51
C GLN A 184 13.67 16.01 3.41
N VAL A 185 14.81 15.42 3.79
CA VAL A 185 14.86 14.30 4.75
C VAL A 185 14.31 14.73 6.11
N GLU A 186 14.73 15.88 6.62
CA GLU A 186 14.22 16.44 7.88
C GLU A 186 12.70 16.59 7.84
N GLN A 187 12.15 17.13 6.75
CA GLN A 187 10.72 17.24 6.59
C GLN A 187 10.02 15.87 6.56
N GLY A 188 10.66 14.86 5.95
CA GLY A 188 10.18 13.49 5.98
C GLY A 188 10.09 12.93 7.40
N PHE A 189 11.12 13.12 8.23
CA PHE A 189 11.08 12.70 9.63
C PHE A 189 10.06 13.48 10.46
N LYS A 190 9.91 14.79 10.22
CA LYS A 190 8.92 15.63 10.93
C LYS A 190 7.47 15.24 10.66
N ASN A 191 7.17 14.77 9.45
CA ASN A 191 5.83 14.33 9.05
C ASN A 191 5.67 12.80 9.05
N ALA A 192 6.58 12.07 9.71
CA ALA A 192 6.60 10.61 9.79
C ALA A 192 6.50 9.93 8.41
N PHE A 193 7.07 10.53 7.35
CA PHE A 193 6.99 10.05 5.97
C PHE A 193 5.54 9.79 5.50
N GLY A 194 4.59 10.60 5.99
CA GLY A 194 3.16 10.51 5.67
C GLY A 194 2.38 9.46 6.48
N GLU A 195 2.93 8.96 7.58
CA GLU A 195 2.24 8.06 8.49
C GLU A 195 1.78 8.73 9.78
N GLN A 196 0.84 8.07 10.46
CA GLN A 196 0.35 8.53 11.78
C GLN A 196 1.37 8.27 12.89
N VAL A 197 1.51 9.23 13.78
CA VAL A 197 2.27 9.10 15.01
C VAL A 197 1.35 8.52 16.09
N SER A 198 1.32 7.20 16.27
CA SER A 198 0.56 6.52 17.31
C SER A 198 1.41 5.48 18.06
N ALA A 199 1.06 5.17 19.31
CA ALA A 199 1.89 4.31 20.17
C ALA A 199 2.06 2.87 19.67
N PRO A 200 3.20 2.20 19.93
CA PRO A 200 3.55 0.89 19.39
C PRO A 200 2.66 -0.24 19.90
N SER A 201 2.31 -1.21 19.01
CA SER A 201 1.46 -2.37 19.28
C SER A 201 2.28 -3.58 19.76
N VAL A 202 2.04 -4.04 20.97
CA VAL A 202 2.56 -5.32 21.49
C VAL A 202 1.47 -6.38 21.37
N ALA A 203 1.71 -7.43 20.58
CA ALA A 203 0.85 -8.60 20.52
C ALA A 203 1.45 -9.77 21.31
N PRO A 204 0.63 -10.73 21.78
CA PRO A 204 1.11 -11.87 22.60
C PRO A 204 2.04 -12.78 21.79
N ALA A 205 3.04 -13.33 22.47
CA ALA A 205 3.99 -14.28 21.91
C ALA A 205 3.32 -15.64 21.65
N ASP A 206 3.69 -16.28 20.53
CA ASP A 206 3.28 -17.64 20.18
C ASP A 206 3.79 -18.65 21.22
N LYS A 207 2.88 -19.53 21.68
CA LYS A 207 3.25 -20.68 22.48
C LYS A 207 3.51 -21.85 21.54
N PRO A 208 4.59 -22.63 21.72
CA PRO A 208 4.81 -23.83 20.94
C PRO A 208 3.68 -24.86 21.23
N GLN A 209 2.98 -25.27 20.19
CA GLN A 209 1.95 -26.30 20.28
C GLN A 209 2.61 -27.69 20.13
N SER A 210 2.18 -28.63 20.96
CA SER A 210 2.54 -30.05 20.87
C SER A 210 1.95 -30.70 19.60
N PRO A 211 2.51 -31.80 19.08
CA PRO A 211 1.95 -32.53 17.95
C PRO A 211 0.49 -32.88 18.19
N VAL A 212 -0.37 -32.57 17.22
CA VAL A 212 -1.82 -32.82 17.29
C VAL A 212 -2.14 -34.13 16.58
N ASP A 213 -2.87 -35.03 17.21
CA ASP A 213 -3.35 -36.27 16.59
C ASP A 213 -4.67 -36.01 15.85
N PHE A 214 -4.64 -36.10 14.53
CA PHE A 214 -5.80 -35.93 13.66
C PHE A 214 -6.56 -37.23 13.35
N SER A 215 -6.34 -38.29 14.08
CA SER A 215 -7.12 -39.53 13.92
C SER A 215 -8.56 -39.42 14.44
N ALA A 216 -8.85 -38.45 15.28
CA ALA A 216 -10.17 -38.10 15.82
C ALA A 216 -10.59 -36.71 15.44
N ALA A 217 -11.80 -36.30 15.82
CA ALA A 217 -12.28 -34.93 15.64
C ALA A 217 -11.42 -33.94 16.43
N VAL A 218 -10.79 -33.00 15.74
CA VAL A 218 -9.89 -31.99 16.33
C VAL A 218 -10.39 -30.59 16.00
N GLN A 219 -10.43 -29.75 17.02
CA GLN A 219 -10.69 -28.32 16.85
C GLN A 219 -9.38 -27.55 16.75
N ILE A 220 -9.29 -26.70 15.73
CA ILE A 220 -8.22 -25.72 15.54
C ILE A 220 -8.79 -24.33 15.75
N SER A 221 -7.99 -23.43 16.30
CA SER A 221 -8.35 -22.04 16.51
C SER A 221 -7.30 -21.11 15.91
N GLY A 222 -7.76 -19.99 15.33
CA GLY A 222 -6.94 -18.95 14.73
C GLY A 222 -7.67 -17.62 14.78
N LEU A 223 -7.31 -16.71 13.87
CA LEU A 223 -7.93 -15.37 13.74
C LEU A 223 -8.79 -15.32 12.48
N CYS A 224 -9.97 -14.76 12.57
CA CYS A 224 -10.82 -14.50 11.40
C CYS A 224 -10.15 -13.49 10.47
N ALA A 225 -9.85 -13.89 9.23
CA ALA A 225 -9.41 -12.98 8.18
C ALA A 225 -10.58 -12.58 7.27
N CYS A 226 -11.47 -13.52 6.94
CA CYS A 226 -12.73 -13.30 6.26
C CYS A 226 -13.76 -14.26 6.85
N GLY A 227 -14.92 -13.72 7.28
CA GLY A 227 -16.00 -14.51 7.89
C GLY A 227 -16.72 -15.43 6.90
N GLY A 228 -17.58 -16.28 7.43
CA GLY A 228 -18.42 -17.23 6.69
C GLY A 228 -18.19 -18.68 7.09
N LEU A 229 -19.09 -19.53 6.61
CA LEU A 229 -19.03 -20.97 6.78
C LEU A 229 -18.52 -21.64 5.51
N ALA A 230 -17.61 -22.59 5.65
CA ALA A 230 -17.16 -23.40 4.53
C ALA A 230 -16.95 -24.87 4.94
N GLN A 231 -17.29 -25.77 4.02
CA GLN A 231 -17.09 -27.21 4.17
C GLN A 231 -16.30 -27.75 2.98
N GLY A 232 -15.36 -28.64 3.22
CA GLY A 232 -14.61 -29.25 2.15
C GLY A 232 -13.60 -30.27 2.63
N LYS A 233 -12.80 -30.76 1.68
CA LYS A 233 -11.66 -31.62 2.00
C LYS A 233 -10.41 -30.78 2.12
N ALA A 234 -9.58 -31.09 3.11
CA ALA A 234 -8.28 -30.47 3.28
C ALA A 234 -7.42 -30.67 2.03
N PHE A 235 -6.82 -29.60 1.54
CA PHE A 235 -5.80 -29.64 0.51
C PHE A 235 -4.56 -28.91 1.04
N LEU A 236 -3.51 -29.70 1.33
CA LEU A 236 -2.27 -29.14 1.84
C LEU A 236 -1.45 -28.52 0.69
N PHE A 237 -1.48 -27.22 0.60
CA PHE A 237 -0.77 -26.46 -0.41
C PHE A 237 0.72 -26.40 -0.07
N LYS A 238 1.53 -27.08 -0.88
CA LYS A 238 2.98 -27.04 -0.82
C LYS A 238 3.49 -26.40 -2.12
N PRO A 239 3.86 -25.14 -2.08
CA PRO A 239 4.38 -24.46 -3.28
C PRO A 239 5.67 -25.15 -3.74
N GLN A 240 5.79 -25.38 -5.04
CA GLN A 240 7.00 -25.91 -5.64
C GLN A 240 7.88 -24.74 -6.11
N ASP A 241 9.14 -24.73 -5.69
CA ASP A 241 10.12 -23.81 -6.25
C ASP A 241 10.63 -24.35 -7.60
N ALA A 242 10.96 -23.43 -8.52
CA ALA A 242 11.63 -23.81 -9.75
C ALA A 242 12.99 -24.45 -9.44
N LEU A 243 13.26 -25.59 -10.07
CA LEU A 243 14.56 -26.22 -9.95
C LEU A 243 15.61 -25.46 -10.75
N TYR A 244 16.78 -25.27 -10.19
CA TYR A 244 17.91 -24.56 -10.83
C TYR A 244 19.24 -25.18 -10.45
N GLU A 245 20.22 -25.01 -11.32
CA GLU A 245 21.61 -25.38 -11.05
C GLU A 245 22.33 -24.26 -10.28
N GLU A 246 23.33 -24.63 -9.48
CA GLU A 246 24.07 -23.66 -8.67
C GLU A 246 25.13 -22.91 -9.48
N ASN A 247 25.86 -23.63 -10.33
CA ASN A 247 27.04 -23.09 -11.02
C ASN A 247 26.74 -22.78 -12.48
N ALA A 248 27.13 -21.59 -12.91
CA ALA A 248 26.96 -21.12 -14.26
C ALA A 248 27.93 -21.77 -15.23
N GLN A 249 27.49 -22.08 -16.44
CA GLN A 249 28.38 -22.47 -17.54
C GLN A 249 29.03 -21.24 -18.18
N ASN A 250 28.28 -20.14 -18.30
CA ASN A 250 28.73 -18.85 -18.81
C ASN A 250 28.22 -17.72 -17.93
N PRO A 251 29.04 -17.06 -17.11
CA PRO A 251 28.62 -15.97 -16.24
C PRO A 251 28.01 -14.77 -16.97
N GLN A 252 28.41 -14.51 -18.22
CA GLN A 252 27.87 -13.39 -18.98
C GLN A 252 26.42 -13.64 -19.42
N ASP A 253 26.09 -14.87 -19.81
CA ASP A 253 24.72 -15.25 -20.16
C ASP A 253 23.80 -15.18 -18.94
N GLU A 254 24.29 -15.60 -17.78
CA GLU A 254 23.57 -15.51 -16.51
C GLU A 254 23.35 -14.05 -16.08
N ARG A 255 24.33 -13.18 -16.30
CA ARG A 255 24.20 -11.74 -16.05
C ARG A 255 23.11 -11.12 -16.93
N ASN A 256 23.10 -11.48 -18.21
CA ASN A 256 22.09 -11.00 -19.16
C ASN A 256 20.70 -11.53 -18.80
N ALA A 257 20.60 -12.82 -18.43
CA ALA A 257 19.35 -13.43 -18.00
C ALA A 257 18.79 -12.77 -16.72
N LEU A 258 19.66 -12.51 -15.73
CA LEU A 258 19.28 -11.80 -14.49
C LEU A 258 18.77 -10.39 -14.80
N ALA A 259 19.49 -9.64 -15.65
CA ALA A 259 19.09 -8.28 -16.02
C ALA A 259 17.73 -8.28 -16.73
N ALA A 260 17.53 -9.15 -17.72
CA ALA A 260 16.27 -9.28 -18.44
C ALA A 260 15.11 -9.67 -17.51
N ALA A 261 15.31 -10.63 -16.61
CA ALA A 261 14.28 -11.05 -15.66
C ALA A 261 13.86 -9.93 -14.70
N LEU A 262 14.82 -9.14 -14.21
CA LEU A 262 14.55 -7.99 -13.33
C LEU A 262 13.83 -6.86 -14.07
N GLU A 263 14.19 -6.58 -15.32
CA GLU A 263 13.53 -5.55 -16.15
C GLU A 263 12.10 -5.95 -16.50
N GLU A 264 11.88 -7.18 -16.95
CA GLU A 264 10.55 -7.68 -17.29
C GLU A 264 9.62 -7.70 -16.08
N GLU A 265 10.11 -8.16 -14.91
CA GLU A 265 9.32 -8.17 -13.66
C GLU A 265 9.01 -6.74 -13.21
N THR A 266 9.96 -5.81 -13.37
CA THR A 266 9.76 -4.39 -13.09
C THR A 266 8.66 -3.81 -13.98
N ALA A 267 8.72 -4.06 -15.29
CA ALA A 267 7.74 -3.56 -16.26
C ALA A 267 6.34 -4.15 -16.00
N GLU A 268 6.25 -5.45 -15.70
CA GLU A 268 4.99 -6.11 -15.38
C GLU A 268 4.38 -5.57 -14.09
N THR A 269 5.20 -5.36 -13.05
CA THR A 269 4.75 -4.79 -11.78
C THR A 269 4.26 -3.35 -11.97
N GLN A 270 4.94 -2.54 -12.77
CA GLN A 270 4.50 -1.18 -13.12
C GLN A 270 3.17 -1.18 -13.89
N ALA A 271 3.00 -2.11 -14.84
CA ALA A 271 1.74 -2.25 -15.57
C ALA A 271 0.59 -2.67 -14.63
N LYS A 272 0.84 -3.59 -13.70
CA LYS A 272 -0.14 -3.98 -12.66
C LYS A 272 -0.52 -2.80 -11.77
N ILE A 273 0.44 -1.98 -11.34
CA ILE A 273 0.18 -0.76 -10.54
C ILE A 273 -0.71 0.21 -11.32
N ALA A 274 -0.43 0.42 -12.60
CA ALA A 274 -1.21 1.33 -13.44
C ALA A 274 -2.63 0.84 -13.73
N ALA A 275 -2.84 -0.48 -13.78
CA ALA A 275 -4.14 -1.11 -14.04
C ALA A 275 -4.98 -1.35 -12.78
N GLU A 276 -4.37 -1.29 -11.59
CA GLU A 276 -5.03 -1.64 -10.32
C GLU A 276 -5.89 -0.47 -9.81
N PRO A 277 -7.22 -0.65 -9.67
CA PRO A 277 -8.10 0.41 -9.18
C PRO A 277 -8.00 0.65 -7.68
N HIS A 278 -7.56 -0.36 -6.92
CA HIS A 278 -7.54 -0.30 -5.45
C HIS A 278 -6.20 0.19 -4.93
N LYS A 279 -6.20 1.34 -4.27
CA LYS A 279 -4.99 1.99 -3.75
C LYS A 279 -4.19 1.10 -2.80
N THR A 280 -4.86 0.34 -1.92
CA THR A 280 -4.16 -0.59 -1.02
C THR A 280 -3.34 -1.63 -1.78
N THR A 281 -3.89 -2.19 -2.85
CA THR A 281 -3.19 -3.13 -3.72
C THR A 281 -2.06 -2.44 -4.50
N GLN A 282 -2.29 -1.19 -4.98
CA GLN A 282 -1.25 -0.37 -5.59
C GLN A 282 -0.06 -0.12 -4.64
N ASP A 283 -0.32 0.16 -3.36
CA ASP A 283 0.72 0.37 -2.35
C ASP A 283 1.54 -0.90 -2.10
N ILE A 284 0.88 -2.06 -2.11
CA ILE A 284 1.52 -3.38 -2.03
C ILE A 284 2.45 -3.60 -3.24
N LEU A 285 1.92 -3.41 -4.44
CA LEU A 285 2.69 -3.55 -5.68
C LEU A 285 3.83 -2.53 -5.76
N SER A 286 3.63 -1.32 -5.24
CA SER A 286 4.68 -0.29 -5.15
C SER A 286 5.80 -0.67 -4.17
N ALA A 287 5.48 -1.38 -3.10
CA ALA A 287 6.49 -1.94 -2.19
C ALA A 287 7.28 -3.08 -2.87
N HIS A 288 6.63 -3.95 -3.64
CA HIS A 288 7.29 -4.97 -4.48
C HIS A 288 8.24 -4.32 -5.49
N LEU A 289 7.80 -3.26 -6.17
CA LEU A 289 8.64 -2.50 -7.09
C LEU A 289 9.88 -1.91 -6.39
N GLY A 290 9.71 -1.41 -5.17
CA GLY A 290 10.82 -0.92 -4.34
C GLY A 290 11.84 -2.00 -3.99
N LEU A 291 11.39 -3.24 -3.75
CA LEU A 291 12.27 -4.38 -3.51
C LEU A 291 13.02 -4.82 -4.79
N LEU A 292 12.33 -4.84 -5.95
CA LEU A 292 12.94 -5.13 -7.26
C LEU A 292 14.06 -4.14 -7.62
N GLN A 293 13.92 -2.90 -7.20
CA GLN A 293 14.87 -1.82 -7.46
C GLN A 293 15.91 -1.65 -6.35
N ASP A 294 15.83 -2.47 -5.28
CA ASP A 294 16.72 -2.34 -4.12
C ASP A 294 18.18 -2.59 -4.49
N PRO A 295 19.08 -1.62 -4.25
CA PRO A 295 20.50 -1.75 -4.60
C PRO A 295 21.19 -2.93 -3.91
N LEU A 296 20.83 -3.23 -2.65
CA LEU A 296 21.45 -4.34 -1.90
C LEU A 296 21.07 -5.68 -2.52
N LEU A 297 19.79 -5.87 -2.87
CA LEU A 297 19.31 -7.10 -3.52
C LEU A 297 19.99 -7.28 -4.87
N ARG A 298 20.01 -6.25 -5.71
CA ARG A 298 20.62 -6.29 -7.05
C ARG A 298 22.11 -6.53 -6.98
N GLN A 299 22.84 -5.83 -6.10
CA GLN A 299 24.29 -5.99 -5.96
C GLN A 299 24.66 -7.37 -5.45
N THR A 300 23.93 -7.88 -4.44
CA THR A 300 24.17 -9.24 -3.92
C THR A 300 23.99 -10.31 -5.02
N ALA A 301 22.96 -10.15 -5.86
CA ALA A 301 22.74 -11.06 -6.99
C ALA A 301 23.84 -10.94 -8.05
N LEU A 302 24.24 -9.74 -8.42
CA LEU A 302 25.33 -9.52 -9.39
C LEU A 302 26.67 -10.06 -8.88
N ASP A 303 26.96 -9.90 -7.60
CA ASP A 303 28.18 -10.45 -6.99
C ASP A 303 28.19 -11.98 -7.00
N ALA A 304 27.02 -12.63 -6.81
CA ALA A 304 26.90 -14.07 -6.92
C ALA A 304 27.16 -14.56 -8.36
N VAL A 305 26.60 -13.89 -9.36
CA VAL A 305 26.88 -14.20 -10.78
C VAL A 305 28.37 -13.99 -11.10
N ALA A 306 28.98 -12.93 -10.58
CA ALA A 306 30.42 -12.68 -10.75
C ALA A 306 31.30 -13.78 -10.12
N ARG A 307 30.80 -14.48 -9.10
CA ARG A 307 31.44 -15.67 -8.51
C ARG A 307 31.17 -16.97 -9.30
N GLY A 308 30.57 -16.89 -10.48
CA GLY A 308 30.26 -18.04 -11.33
C GLY A 308 28.98 -18.81 -10.94
N LYS A 309 28.04 -18.16 -10.26
CA LYS A 309 26.74 -18.75 -9.94
C LYS A 309 25.70 -18.46 -11.02
N THR A 310 24.69 -19.32 -11.14
CA THR A 310 23.55 -19.07 -12.04
C THR A 310 22.71 -17.88 -11.57
N ALA A 311 21.97 -17.25 -12.45
CA ALA A 311 21.04 -16.15 -12.15
C ALA A 311 20.00 -16.58 -11.10
N SER A 312 19.48 -17.80 -11.19
CA SER A 312 18.53 -18.36 -10.24
C SER A 312 19.13 -18.52 -8.83
N TYR A 313 20.34 -19.06 -8.75
CA TYR A 313 21.07 -19.15 -7.46
C TYR A 313 21.32 -17.74 -6.88
N ALA A 314 21.74 -16.81 -7.73
CA ALA A 314 22.03 -15.43 -7.35
C ALA A 314 20.81 -14.72 -6.75
N VAL A 315 19.63 -14.86 -7.37
CA VAL A 315 18.36 -14.37 -6.83
C VAL A 315 18.07 -15.00 -5.47
N ASN A 316 18.22 -16.32 -5.35
CA ASN A 316 17.97 -17.02 -4.09
C ASN A 316 18.92 -16.57 -2.96
N GLU A 317 20.20 -16.36 -3.26
CA GLU A 317 21.20 -15.85 -2.30
C GLU A 317 20.86 -14.42 -1.85
N ALA A 318 20.50 -13.53 -2.79
CA ALA A 318 20.16 -12.14 -2.51
C ALA A 318 18.91 -12.05 -1.62
N VAL A 319 17.89 -12.85 -1.92
CA VAL A 319 16.65 -12.93 -1.13
C VAL A 319 16.92 -13.49 0.26
N ARG A 320 17.70 -14.57 0.36
CA ARG A 320 18.06 -15.15 1.68
C ARG A 320 18.80 -14.13 2.53
N THR A 321 19.77 -13.41 1.97
CA THR A 321 20.50 -12.34 2.66
C THR A 321 19.54 -11.25 3.16
N SER A 322 18.58 -10.83 2.34
CA SER A 322 17.58 -9.83 2.71
C SER A 322 16.67 -10.32 3.84
N ILE A 323 16.21 -11.57 3.78
CA ILE A 323 15.40 -12.19 4.83
C ILE A 323 16.19 -12.30 6.15
N ASP A 324 17.47 -12.69 6.09
CA ASP A 324 18.30 -12.80 7.29
C ASP A 324 18.53 -11.44 7.97
N ILE A 325 18.64 -10.36 7.17
CA ILE A 325 18.70 -9.00 7.70
C ILE A 325 17.42 -8.67 8.46
N LEU A 326 16.25 -8.92 7.87
CA LEU A 326 14.97 -8.62 8.50
C LEU A 326 14.72 -9.47 9.75
N LYS A 327 15.04 -10.77 9.72
CA LYS A 327 14.91 -11.66 10.90
C LYS A 327 15.73 -11.20 12.09
N LYS A 328 16.94 -10.66 11.86
CA LYS A 328 17.79 -10.12 12.93
C LYS A 328 17.20 -8.91 13.64
N THR A 329 16.28 -8.20 13.02
CA THR A 329 15.62 -7.04 13.62
C THR A 329 14.65 -7.39 14.73
N LYS A 330 14.09 -8.64 14.74
CA LYS A 330 13.04 -9.12 15.63
C LYS A 330 11.77 -8.22 15.64
N ASN A 331 11.63 -7.36 14.64
CA ASN A 331 10.49 -6.45 14.50
C ASN A 331 9.37 -7.16 13.71
N ARG A 332 8.19 -7.33 14.32
CA ARG A 332 7.06 -8.05 13.74
C ARG A 332 6.60 -7.47 12.41
N PHE A 333 6.51 -6.16 12.28
CA PHE A 333 6.07 -5.51 11.04
C PHE A 333 7.05 -5.70 9.88
N LEU A 334 8.35 -5.82 10.21
CA LEU A 334 9.37 -6.15 9.21
C LEU A 334 9.34 -7.65 8.85
N MET A 335 8.97 -8.51 9.80
CA MET A 335 8.79 -9.94 9.55
C MET A 335 7.64 -10.21 8.56
N GLU A 336 6.56 -9.44 8.59
CA GLU A 336 5.44 -9.54 7.63
C GLU A 336 5.90 -9.30 6.17
N ARG A 337 7.01 -8.57 5.96
CA ARG A 337 7.58 -8.31 4.63
C ARG A 337 8.40 -9.47 4.06
N ILE A 338 8.69 -10.46 4.86
CA ILE A 338 9.38 -11.67 4.36
C ILE A 338 8.53 -12.38 3.30
N ALA A 339 7.20 -12.36 3.45
CA ALA A 339 6.28 -12.91 2.44
C ALA A 339 6.44 -12.19 1.09
N ASP A 340 6.51 -10.86 1.09
CA ASP A 340 6.68 -10.05 -0.14
C ASP A 340 8.01 -10.37 -0.84
N ILE A 341 9.09 -10.54 -0.07
CA ILE A 341 10.42 -10.90 -0.60
C ILE A 341 10.43 -12.35 -1.13
N LYS A 342 9.72 -13.28 -0.48
CA LYS A 342 9.54 -14.65 -0.96
C LYS A 342 8.74 -14.69 -2.27
N ASP A 343 7.70 -13.86 -2.40
CA ASP A 343 6.89 -13.74 -3.62
C ASP A 343 7.75 -13.27 -4.79
N LEU A 344 8.51 -12.20 -4.57
CA LEU A 344 9.48 -11.68 -5.56
C LEU A 344 10.49 -12.76 -5.99
N ARG A 345 11.06 -13.50 -5.03
CA ARG A 345 11.98 -14.60 -5.35
C ARG A 345 11.31 -15.62 -6.26
N ARG A 346 10.09 -16.03 -5.95
CA ARG A 346 9.36 -17.03 -6.71
C ARG A 346 9.09 -16.56 -8.13
N SER A 347 8.61 -15.35 -8.30
CA SER A 347 8.36 -14.75 -9.62
C SER A 347 9.63 -14.74 -10.47
N LEU A 348 10.75 -14.28 -9.93
CA LEU A 348 12.02 -14.23 -10.64
C LEU A 348 12.56 -15.63 -10.99
N LEU A 349 12.47 -16.61 -10.08
CA LEU A 349 12.95 -17.98 -10.35
C LEU A 349 12.14 -18.64 -11.47
N TRP A 350 10.81 -18.49 -11.50
CA TRP A 350 10.00 -19.03 -12.57
C TRP A 350 10.31 -18.35 -13.92
N ARG A 351 10.50 -17.04 -13.91
CA ARG A 351 10.89 -16.29 -15.11
C ARG A 351 12.23 -16.76 -15.66
N LEU A 352 13.23 -16.93 -14.80
CA LEU A 352 14.55 -17.45 -15.16
C LEU A 352 14.52 -18.90 -15.66
N SER A 353 13.56 -19.71 -15.18
CA SER A 353 13.39 -21.08 -15.67
C SER A 353 12.75 -21.15 -17.06
N GLY A 354 12.27 -20.05 -17.61
CA GLY A 354 11.50 -20.00 -18.88
C GLY A 354 10.13 -20.66 -18.81
N GLN A 355 9.68 -21.04 -17.60
CA GLN A 355 8.37 -21.66 -17.38
C GLN A 355 7.42 -20.64 -16.75
N LYS A 356 6.11 -20.76 -17.08
CA LYS A 356 5.10 -19.97 -16.39
C LYS A 356 4.78 -20.65 -15.05
N TYR A 357 4.76 -19.85 -13.97
CA TYR A 357 4.24 -20.33 -12.71
C TYR A 357 2.80 -20.79 -12.88
N ALA A 358 2.56 -22.05 -12.54
CA ALA A 358 1.21 -22.60 -12.52
C ALA A 358 0.96 -23.15 -11.10
N LEU A 359 -0.08 -22.62 -10.47
CA LEU A 359 -0.55 -23.23 -9.24
C LEU A 359 -0.94 -24.72 -9.49
N PRO A 360 -0.70 -25.62 -8.54
CA PRO A 360 -1.25 -26.96 -8.64
C PRO A 360 -2.77 -26.86 -8.83
N LYS A 361 -3.34 -27.75 -9.66
CA LYS A 361 -4.80 -27.81 -9.82
C LYS A 361 -5.44 -28.10 -8.48
N LEU A 362 -6.12 -27.11 -7.92
CA LEU A 362 -6.88 -27.25 -6.71
C LEU A 362 -8.11 -28.14 -6.97
N PRO A 363 -8.43 -29.09 -6.09
CA PRO A 363 -9.72 -29.76 -6.12
C PRO A 363 -10.85 -28.74 -5.94
N GLN A 364 -11.97 -28.93 -6.60
CA GLN A 364 -13.14 -28.07 -6.37
C GLN A 364 -13.63 -28.20 -4.93
N GLU A 365 -14.06 -27.09 -4.36
CA GLU A 365 -14.62 -27.04 -3.00
C GLU A 365 -13.68 -27.55 -1.91
N CYS A 366 -12.36 -27.41 -2.10
CA CYS A 366 -11.39 -27.78 -1.06
C CYS A 366 -11.24 -26.66 -0.02
N ILE A 367 -10.87 -27.04 1.20
CA ILE A 367 -10.31 -26.14 2.20
C ILE A 367 -8.79 -26.15 2.04
N LEU A 368 -8.25 -25.04 1.53
CA LEU A 368 -6.83 -24.90 1.29
C LEU A 368 -6.11 -24.66 2.62
N ILE A 369 -5.08 -25.46 2.89
CA ILE A 369 -4.24 -25.35 4.09
C ILE A 369 -2.83 -25.02 3.64
N ALA A 370 -2.25 -23.95 4.17
CA ALA A 370 -0.89 -23.54 3.83
C ALA A 370 -0.16 -22.98 5.05
N GLU A 371 1.17 -22.97 4.99
CA GLU A 371 1.99 -22.24 5.95
C GLU A 371 1.66 -20.76 5.87
N GLU A 372 1.73 -20.21 4.67
CA GLU A 372 1.46 -18.82 4.30
C GLU A 372 1.04 -18.80 2.83
N LEU A 373 0.27 -17.82 2.41
CA LEU A 373 -0.03 -17.58 1.00
C LEU A 373 0.60 -16.28 0.55
N LEU A 374 1.19 -16.32 -0.62
CA LEU A 374 1.72 -15.11 -1.27
C LEU A 374 0.58 -14.36 -1.98
N PRO A 375 0.68 -13.03 -2.12
CA PRO A 375 -0.34 -12.22 -2.80
C PRO A 375 -0.69 -12.73 -4.20
N SER A 376 0.33 -13.17 -4.97
CA SER A 376 0.14 -13.75 -6.29
C SER A 376 -0.63 -15.07 -6.28
N GLU A 377 -0.55 -15.85 -5.22
CA GLU A 377 -1.24 -17.14 -5.07
C GLU A 377 -2.71 -16.94 -4.71
N VAL A 378 -3.00 -15.96 -3.84
CA VAL A 378 -4.38 -15.65 -3.43
C VAL A 378 -5.25 -15.30 -4.62
N SER A 379 -4.73 -14.52 -5.58
CA SER A 379 -5.49 -14.08 -6.76
C SER A 379 -6.03 -15.23 -7.63
N HIS A 380 -5.44 -16.42 -7.51
CA HIS A 380 -5.82 -17.61 -8.29
C HIS A 380 -6.79 -18.56 -7.55
N LEU A 381 -7.16 -18.26 -6.30
CA LEU A 381 -8.06 -19.11 -5.50
C LEU A 381 -9.54 -18.93 -5.83
N SER A 382 -9.90 -17.86 -6.56
CA SER A 382 -11.28 -17.53 -6.88
C SER A 382 -11.98 -18.65 -7.64
N GLY A 383 -13.11 -19.12 -7.10
CA GLY A 383 -13.97 -20.13 -7.72
C GLY A 383 -13.48 -21.59 -7.60
N THR A 384 -12.38 -21.85 -6.87
CA THR A 384 -11.85 -23.22 -6.68
C THR A 384 -11.77 -23.64 -5.23
N ALA A 385 -11.32 -22.78 -4.32
CA ALA A 385 -11.30 -23.08 -2.88
C ALA A 385 -12.63 -22.66 -2.24
N ALA A 386 -13.15 -23.49 -1.33
CA ALA A 386 -14.31 -23.14 -0.48
C ALA A 386 -13.90 -22.30 0.73
N GLY A 387 -12.67 -22.48 1.23
CA GLY A 387 -12.12 -21.72 2.34
C GLY A 387 -10.62 -21.91 2.49
N VAL A 388 -10.00 -21.14 3.39
CA VAL A 388 -8.55 -21.12 3.61
C VAL A 388 -8.21 -21.17 5.09
N ILE A 389 -7.19 -21.97 5.44
CA ILE A 389 -6.58 -22.02 6.78
C ILE A 389 -5.07 -21.79 6.64
N LEU A 390 -4.54 -20.75 7.27
CA LEU A 390 -3.12 -20.43 7.25
C LEU A 390 -2.49 -20.65 8.63
N ALA A 391 -1.33 -21.32 8.64
CA ALA A 391 -0.55 -21.50 9.86
C ALA A 391 -0.10 -20.16 10.45
N HIS A 392 0.33 -19.25 9.59
CA HIS A 392 0.82 -17.93 9.94
C HIS A 392 0.00 -16.82 9.31
N GLY A 393 0.40 -15.57 9.57
CA GLY A 393 -0.23 -14.38 9.02
C GLY A 393 -1.13 -13.64 10.00
N SER A 394 -1.69 -12.53 9.55
CA SER A 394 -2.65 -11.74 10.32
C SER A 394 -3.84 -11.33 9.44
N PRO A 395 -5.00 -10.98 10.04
CA PRO A 395 -6.14 -10.45 9.28
C PRO A 395 -5.82 -9.15 8.52
N THR A 396 -4.78 -8.44 8.94
CA THR A 396 -4.31 -7.17 8.33
C THR A 396 -3.13 -7.38 7.38
N ALA A 397 -2.56 -8.59 7.28
CA ALA A 397 -1.55 -8.92 6.30
C ALA A 397 -2.14 -8.94 4.87
N HIS A 398 -1.28 -8.81 3.86
CA HIS A 398 -1.71 -8.72 2.45
C HIS A 398 -2.62 -9.88 2.02
N ALA A 399 -2.26 -11.11 2.37
CA ALA A 399 -3.10 -12.28 2.07
C ALA A 399 -4.48 -12.19 2.74
N GLY A 400 -4.55 -11.76 4.01
CA GLY A 400 -5.81 -11.60 4.74
C GLY A 400 -6.73 -10.53 4.12
N ILE A 401 -6.15 -9.41 3.68
CA ILE A 401 -6.89 -8.35 2.99
C ILE A 401 -7.44 -8.85 1.65
N LEU A 402 -6.62 -9.55 0.86
CA LEU A 402 -7.04 -10.10 -0.44
C LEU A 402 -8.13 -11.16 -0.29
N LEU A 403 -8.01 -12.09 0.67
CA LEU A 403 -9.02 -13.10 0.97
C LEU A 403 -10.37 -12.46 1.34
N ARG A 404 -10.34 -11.38 2.14
CA ARG A 404 -11.53 -10.62 2.50
C ARG A 404 -12.17 -9.92 1.30
N ASN A 405 -11.36 -9.32 0.42
CA ASN A 405 -11.86 -8.69 -0.81
C ASN A 405 -12.53 -9.69 -1.75
N MET A 406 -12.08 -10.96 -1.72
CA MET A 406 -12.67 -12.04 -2.50
C MET A 406 -13.90 -12.67 -1.82
N GLY A 407 -14.21 -12.32 -0.57
CA GLY A 407 -15.28 -12.94 0.20
C GLY A 407 -15.04 -14.43 0.50
N LEU A 408 -13.77 -14.87 0.52
CA LEU A 408 -13.41 -16.28 0.74
C LEU A 408 -13.20 -16.54 2.24
N PRO A 409 -14.03 -17.40 2.89
CA PRO A 409 -13.90 -17.72 4.30
C PRO A 409 -12.48 -18.13 4.67
N ALA A 410 -11.87 -17.44 5.65
CA ALA A 410 -10.46 -17.63 5.95
C ALA A 410 -10.11 -17.46 7.43
N VAL A 411 -9.33 -18.42 7.95
CA VAL A 411 -8.72 -18.39 9.28
C VAL A 411 -7.20 -18.34 9.13
N VAL A 412 -6.57 -17.40 9.81
CA VAL A 412 -5.11 -17.19 9.79
C VAL A 412 -4.53 -17.32 11.20
N ASN A 413 -3.21 -17.43 11.30
CA ASN A 413 -2.51 -17.64 12.59
C ASN A 413 -3.02 -18.86 13.36
N ALA A 414 -3.32 -19.95 12.65
CA ALA A 414 -3.83 -21.19 13.23
C ALA A 414 -2.71 -22.09 13.82
N GLY A 415 -1.44 -21.67 13.68
CA GLY A 415 -0.26 -22.39 14.18
C GLY A 415 0.23 -23.48 13.24
N GLU A 416 1.50 -23.91 13.40
CA GLU A 416 2.14 -24.90 12.51
C GLU A 416 1.47 -26.29 12.54
N GLY A 417 0.69 -26.58 13.58
CA GLY A 417 -0.04 -27.86 13.70
C GLY A 417 -0.99 -28.11 12.52
N VAL A 418 -1.49 -27.06 11.85
CA VAL A 418 -2.40 -27.23 10.69
C VAL A 418 -1.71 -27.88 9.49
N LEU A 419 -0.39 -27.77 9.39
CA LEU A 419 0.40 -28.37 8.30
C LEU A 419 0.53 -29.90 8.43
N GLN A 420 0.10 -30.47 9.57
CA GLN A 420 0.06 -31.91 9.82
C GLN A 420 -1.32 -32.52 9.51
N ILE A 421 -2.31 -31.69 9.14
CA ILE A 421 -3.63 -32.18 8.74
C ILE A 421 -3.45 -33.05 7.49
N PRO A 422 -4.00 -34.32 7.52
CA PRO A 422 -3.90 -35.19 6.38
C PRO A 422 -4.62 -34.62 5.16
N ASP A 423 -3.98 -34.71 3.99
CA ASP A 423 -4.61 -34.32 2.73
C ASP A 423 -5.88 -35.15 2.50
N GLY A 424 -6.98 -34.49 2.11
CA GLY A 424 -8.29 -35.12 1.98
C GLY A 424 -9.12 -35.29 3.27
N ALA A 425 -8.61 -34.89 4.45
CA ALA A 425 -9.37 -34.87 5.69
C ALA A 425 -10.62 -33.98 5.55
N ALA A 426 -11.73 -34.35 6.17
CA ALA A 426 -12.93 -33.54 6.21
C ALA A 426 -12.71 -32.29 7.10
N VAL A 427 -13.10 -31.12 6.63
CA VAL A 427 -12.94 -29.86 7.35
C VAL A 427 -14.24 -29.07 7.33
N LEU A 428 -14.64 -28.60 8.51
CA LEU A 428 -15.67 -27.58 8.69
C LEU A 428 -15.03 -26.31 9.19
N LEU A 429 -15.21 -25.22 8.47
CA LEU A 429 -14.63 -23.90 8.76
C LEU A 429 -15.73 -22.96 9.26
N TYR A 430 -15.59 -22.46 10.47
CA TYR A 430 -16.39 -21.41 11.11
C TYR A 430 -15.50 -20.17 11.18
N ALA A 431 -15.36 -19.50 10.05
CA ALA A 431 -14.35 -18.45 9.94
C ALA A 431 -14.63 -17.24 10.82
N ASP A 432 -15.89 -16.87 11.06
CA ASP A 432 -16.28 -15.80 11.98
C ASP A 432 -15.79 -16.04 13.41
N GLU A 433 -15.83 -17.32 13.85
CA GLU A 433 -15.35 -17.74 15.17
C GLU A 433 -13.82 -17.94 15.20
N GLY A 434 -13.13 -17.83 14.06
CA GLY A 434 -11.72 -18.21 13.92
C GLY A 434 -11.47 -19.68 14.19
N LYS A 435 -12.41 -20.58 13.85
CA LYS A 435 -12.42 -21.99 14.25
C LYS A 435 -12.54 -22.91 13.05
N ALA A 436 -11.84 -24.05 13.11
CA ALA A 436 -12.00 -25.15 12.17
C ALA A 436 -12.12 -26.48 12.91
N LEU A 437 -12.99 -27.38 12.43
CA LEU A 437 -13.11 -28.73 12.89
C LEU A 437 -12.57 -29.71 11.84
N ILE A 438 -11.60 -30.50 12.21
CA ILE A 438 -10.95 -31.48 11.35
C ILE A 438 -11.51 -32.87 11.72
N ASN A 439 -11.89 -33.67 10.73
CA ASN A 439 -12.55 -34.95 10.88
C ASN A 439 -13.74 -34.87 11.85
N PRO A 440 -14.74 -34.03 11.55
CA PRO A 440 -15.89 -33.82 12.42
C PRO A 440 -16.71 -35.07 12.63
N THR A 441 -17.35 -35.17 13.80
CA THR A 441 -18.30 -36.25 14.08
C THR A 441 -19.57 -36.10 13.23
N PRO A 442 -20.37 -37.18 13.05
CA PRO A 442 -21.65 -37.08 12.33
C PRO A 442 -22.60 -36.03 12.93
N GLU A 443 -22.62 -35.87 14.25
CA GLU A 443 -23.39 -34.81 14.92
C GLU A 443 -22.92 -33.40 14.51
N GLN A 444 -21.61 -33.17 14.55
CA GLN A 444 -21.02 -31.86 14.15
C GLN A 444 -21.28 -31.56 12.68
N LEU A 445 -21.28 -32.55 11.81
CA LEU A 445 -21.65 -32.41 10.40
C LEU A 445 -23.11 -31.96 10.25
N THR A 446 -24.03 -32.66 10.96
CA THR A 446 -25.46 -32.33 10.90
C THR A 446 -25.74 -30.92 11.44
N ASP A 447 -25.11 -30.54 12.52
CA ASP A 447 -25.22 -29.20 13.09
C ASP A 447 -24.71 -28.12 12.13
N PHE A 448 -23.55 -28.38 11.50
CA PHE A 448 -22.98 -27.48 10.49
C PHE A 448 -23.90 -27.34 9.27
N GLU A 449 -24.36 -28.45 8.70
CA GLU A 449 -25.26 -28.45 7.55
C GLU A 449 -26.56 -27.72 7.86
N THR A 450 -27.13 -27.93 9.07
CA THR A 450 -28.33 -27.22 9.52
C THR A 450 -28.10 -25.73 9.62
N THR A 451 -26.96 -25.31 10.18
CA THR A 451 -26.59 -23.89 10.30
C THR A 451 -26.33 -23.27 8.95
N HIS A 452 -25.56 -23.95 8.10
CA HIS A 452 -25.23 -23.49 6.75
C HIS A 452 -26.49 -23.37 5.86
N GLN A 453 -27.40 -24.35 5.92
CA GLN A 453 -28.68 -24.28 5.20
C GLN A 453 -29.55 -23.12 5.70
N LYS A 454 -29.59 -22.87 7.01
CA LYS A 454 -30.32 -21.72 7.57
C LYS A 454 -29.72 -20.40 7.09
N GLU A 455 -28.41 -20.26 7.11
CA GLU A 455 -27.74 -19.05 6.60
C GLU A 455 -27.96 -18.85 5.12
N GLN A 456 -27.84 -19.92 4.31
CA GLN A 456 -28.11 -19.84 2.87
C GLN A 456 -29.59 -19.49 2.59
N ALA A 457 -30.51 -20.11 3.31
CA ALA A 457 -31.94 -19.80 3.18
C ALA A 457 -32.24 -18.35 3.57
N LEU A 458 -31.61 -17.84 4.65
CA LEU A 458 -31.71 -16.45 5.06
C LEU A 458 -31.13 -15.50 4.00
N MET A 459 -29.94 -15.81 3.44
CA MET A 459 -29.34 -15.01 2.37
C MET A 459 -30.19 -15.03 1.09
N GLN A 460 -30.73 -16.18 0.69
CA GLN A 460 -31.62 -16.27 -0.47
C GLN A 460 -32.93 -15.51 -0.23
N ALA A 461 -33.56 -15.65 0.95
CA ALA A 461 -34.74 -14.90 1.33
C ALA A 461 -34.44 -13.39 1.36
N ALA A 462 -33.33 -12.99 1.98
CA ALA A 462 -32.91 -11.60 2.00
C ALA A 462 -32.66 -11.05 0.59
N SER A 463 -31.98 -11.82 -0.28
CA SER A 463 -31.73 -11.42 -1.67
C SER A 463 -33.02 -11.28 -2.48
N SER A 464 -33.98 -12.18 -2.30
CA SER A 464 -35.27 -12.13 -3.00
C SER A 464 -36.17 -10.97 -2.54
N GLN A 465 -36.06 -10.59 -1.26
CA GLN A 465 -36.82 -9.51 -0.64
C GLN A 465 -36.06 -8.18 -0.59
N ALA A 466 -34.82 -8.15 -1.00
CA ALA A 466 -33.94 -6.99 -0.87
C ALA A 466 -34.48 -5.70 -1.54
N GLN A 467 -35.33 -5.85 -2.55
CA GLN A 467 -35.95 -4.72 -3.26
C GLN A 467 -37.31 -4.28 -2.65
N GLU A 468 -37.82 -5.00 -1.64
CA GLU A 468 -39.03 -4.64 -0.97
C GLU A 468 -38.74 -3.63 0.15
N PRO A 469 -39.72 -2.70 0.42
CA PRO A 469 -39.57 -1.76 1.54
C PRO A 469 -39.48 -2.49 2.88
N ALA A 470 -38.56 -2.06 3.74
CA ALA A 470 -38.45 -2.59 5.09
C ALA A 470 -39.57 -1.98 5.97
N LEU A 471 -40.49 -2.81 6.43
CA LEU A 471 -41.60 -2.42 7.25
C LEU A 471 -41.52 -3.09 8.63
N THR A 472 -41.82 -2.32 9.67
CA THR A 472 -42.06 -2.88 11.01
C THR A 472 -43.40 -3.64 11.05
N GLN A 473 -43.63 -4.43 12.11
CA GLN A 473 -44.90 -5.20 12.25
C GLN A 473 -46.14 -4.31 12.28
N ASP A 474 -46.03 -3.07 12.73
CA ASP A 474 -47.06 -2.05 12.75
C ASP A 474 -47.11 -1.20 11.46
N GLY A 475 -46.36 -1.57 10.44
CA GLY A 475 -46.40 -0.98 9.10
C GLY A 475 -45.58 0.31 8.94
N VAL A 476 -44.71 0.65 9.89
CA VAL A 476 -43.83 1.82 9.75
C VAL A 476 -42.65 1.46 8.81
N HIS A 477 -42.45 2.30 7.80
CA HIS A 477 -41.36 2.16 6.87
C HIS A 477 -40.03 2.61 7.50
N ILE A 478 -38.99 1.78 7.39
CA ILE A 478 -37.65 2.09 7.84
C ILE A 478 -36.74 2.12 6.61
N ALA A 479 -36.19 3.27 6.31
CA ALA A 479 -35.31 3.42 5.13
C ALA A 479 -33.99 2.67 5.29
N VAL A 480 -33.70 1.73 4.40
CA VAL A 480 -32.42 1.01 4.36
C VAL A 480 -31.47 1.71 3.39
N LEU A 481 -30.42 2.34 3.93
CA LEU A 481 -29.50 3.20 3.17
C LEU A 481 -28.10 2.62 3.14
N GLY A 482 -27.44 2.75 1.98
CA GLY A 482 -26.04 2.34 1.81
C GLY A 482 -25.06 3.29 2.52
N ASN A 483 -23.96 2.73 3.04
CA ASN A 483 -22.83 3.46 3.58
C ASN A 483 -21.61 3.07 2.73
N VAL A 484 -21.15 3.95 1.87
CA VAL A 484 -20.21 3.66 0.79
C VAL A 484 -19.07 4.65 0.72
N SER A 485 -17.98 4.25 0.07
CA SER A 485 -16.79 5.06 -0.19
C SER A 485 -16.48 5.20 -1.68
N THR A 486 -16.94 4.26 -2.52
CA THR A 486 -16.64 4.20 -3.95
C THR A 486 -17.89 4.08 -4.81
N PRO A 487 -17.82 4.45 -6.11
CA PRO A 487 -18.90 4.23 -7.07
C PRO A 487 -19.31 2.76 -7.20
N GLN A 488 -18.35 1.82 -7.11
CA GLN A 488 -18.58 0.40 -7.18
C GLN A 488 -19.40 -0.10 -5.99
N GLU A 489 -19.07 0.35 -4.78
CA GLU A 489 -19.87 0.07 -3.57
C GLU A 489 -21.27 0.66 -3.68
N ALA A 490 -21.42 1.84 -4.29
CA ALA A 490 -22.73 2.45 -4.54
C ALA A 490 -23.59 1.60 -5.49
N ALA A 491 -22.98 1.06 -6.56
CA ALA A 491 -23.68 0.15 -7.47
C ALA A 491 -24.11 -1.14 -6.77
N LEU A 492 -23.23 -1.72 -5.93
CA LEU A 492 -23.55 -2.91 -5.14
C LEU A 492 -24.65 -2.65 -4.12
N ALA A 493 -24.63 -1.52 -3.41
CA ALA A 493 -25.68 -1.12 -2.49
C ALA A 493 -27.04 -1.01 -3.22
N ALA A 494 -27.06 -0.39 -4.40
CA ALA A 494 -28.28 -0.27 -5.21
C ALA A 494 -28.78 -1.64 -5.70
N GLN A 495 -27.90 -2.57 -6.05
CA GLN A 495 -28.25 -3.95 -6.42
C GLN A 495 -28.85 -4.72 -5.23
N ASN A 496 -28.32 -4.50 -4.03
CA ASN A 496 -28.79 -5.12 -2.79
C ASN A 496 -30.01 -4.42 -2.17
N GLY A 497 -30.69 -3.55 -2.90
CA GLY A 497 -31.95 -2.98 -2.49
C GLY A 497 -31.85 -1.71 -1.63
N ALA A 498 -30.67 -1.10 -1.47
CA ALA A 498 -30.57 0.16 -0.74
C ALA A 498 -31.46 1.23 -1.37
N GLU A 499 -32.27 1.92 -0.56
CA GLU A 499 -33.22 2.96 -0.98
C GLU A 499 -32.54 4.32 -1.25
N GLY A 500 -31.25 4.38 -1.04
CA GLY A 500 -30.39 5.53 -1.25
C GLY A 500 -29.05 5.33 -0.57
N LEU A 501 -28.22 6.38 -0.55
CA LEU A 501 -26.97 6.38 0.21
C LEU A 501 -27.10 7.33 1.40
N GLY A 502 -27.08 6.77 2.60
CA GLY A 502 -27.12 7.50 3.86
C GLY A 502 -25.79 8.18 4.18
N LEU A 503 -24.68 7.62 3.63
CA LEU A 503 -23.36 8.18 3.76
C LEU A 503 -22.48 7.80 2.56
N VAL A 504 -22.00 8.81 1.84
CA VAL A 504 -20.83 8.68 0.98
C VAL A 504 -19.62 9.27 1.73
N ARG A 505 -18.65 8.41 2.07
CA ARG A 505 -17.39 8.82 2.69
C ARG A 505 -16.47 9.40 1.62
N THR A 506 -16.35 10.71 1.58
CA THR A 506 -15.56 11.39 0.55
C THR A 506 -14.05 11.26 0.76
N GLU A 507 -13.60 10.85 1.95
CA GLU A 507 -12.19 10.68 2.34
C GLU A 507 -11.44 9.76 1.38
N PHE A 508 -12.09 8.75 0.81
CA PHE A 508 -11.47 7.81 -0.12
C PHE A 508 -10.83 8.52 -1.33
N LEU A 509 -11.49 9.57 -1.84
CA LEU A 509 -10.99 10.34 -2.98
C LEU A 509 -9.72 11.14 -2.65
N PHE A 510 -9.53 11.46 -1.38
CA PHE A 510 -8.44 12.30 -0.88
C PHE A 510 -7.27 11.50 -0.31
N ASN A 511 -7.52 10.26 0.11
CA ASN A 511 -6.50 9.42 0.72
C ASN A 511 -5.37 9.09 -0.27
N HIS A 512 -4.15 8.99 0.24
CA HIS A 512 -2.95 8.56 -0.49
C HIS A 512 -2.52 9.49 -1.65
N ARG A 513 -2.97 10.73 -1.66
CA ARG A 513 -2.57 11.75 -2.63
C ARG A 513 -1.60 12.76 -1.98
N ALA A 514 -0.65 13.24 -2.77
CA ALA A 514 0.23 14.35 -2.35
C ALA A 514 -0.51 15.69 -2.43
N ASP A 515 -1.37 15.85 -3.45
CA ASP A 515 -2.11 17.06 -3.75
C ASP A 515 -3.63 16.79 -3.68
N ALA A 516 -4.39 17.85 -3.35
CA ALA A 516 -5.85 17.76 -3.34
C ALA A 516 -6.38 17.55 -4.77
N PRO A 517 -7.38 16.66 -4.97
CA PRO A 517 -8.02 16.52 -6.27
C PRO A 517 -8.71 17.81 -6.68
N SER A 518 -8.63 18.12 -7.98
CA SER A 518 -9.31 19.27 -8.57
C SER A 518 -10.83 19.19 -8.44
N GLU A 519 -11.53 20.30 -8.67
CA GLU A 519 -12.99 20.34 -8.66
C GLU A 519 -13.59 19.36 -9.69
N ASP A 520 -13.00 19.26 -10.88
CA ASP A 520 -13.50 18.40 -11.94
C ASP A 520 -13.23 16.91 -11.65
N GLU A 521 -12.10 16.57 -11.04
CA GLU A 521 -11.84 15.20 -10.57
C GLU A 521 -12.83 14.77 -9.49
N GLN A 522 -13.12 15.65 -8.53
CA GLN A 522 -14.13 15.41 -7.50
C GLN A 522 -15.52 15.24 -8.13
N LEU A 523 -15.91 16.14 -9.02
CA LEU A 523 -17.18 16.10 -9.73
C LEU A 523 -17.35 14.77 -10.48
N SER A 524 -16.33 14.30 -11.20
CA SER A 524 -16.39 13.05 -11.96
C SER A 524 -16.73 11.86 -11.06
N VAL A 525 -16.03 11.70 -9.94
CA VAL A 525 -16.23 10.56 -9.01
C VAL A 525 -17.58 10.67 -8.28
N TYR A 526 -17.96 11.87 -7.86
CA TYR A 526 -19.25 12.07 -7.20
C TYR A 526 -20.42 11.85 -8.17
N GLN A 527 -20.28 12.25 -9.45
CA GLN A 527 -21.32 12.02 -10.47
C GLN A 527 -21.46 10.52 -10.78
N GLU A 528 -20.34 9.79 -10.86
CA GLU A 528 -20.36 8.34 -11.04
C GLU A 528 -21.07 7.64 -9.86
N THR A 529 -20.80 8.07 -8.62
CA THR A 529 -21.48 7.59 -7.41
C THR A 529 -22.99 7.89 -7.45
N LEU A 530 -23.37 9.10 -7.85
CA LEU A 530 -24.77 9.50 -7.97
C LEU A 530 -25.51 8.68 -9.04
N ASN A 531 -24.87 8.47 -10.19
CA ASN A 531 -25.45 7.69 -11.30
C ASN A 531 -25.68 6.23 -10.91
N ALA A 532 -24.77 5.64 -10.10
CA ALA A 532 -24.92 4.28 -9.59
C ALA A 532 -26.19 4.08 -8.75
N CYS A 533 -26.71 5.14 -8.13
CA CYS A 533 -27.90 5.10 -7.27
C CYS A 533 -29.24 5.18 -8.02
N LYS A 534 -29.23 5.30 -9.34
CA LYS A 534 -30.42 5.19 -10.20
C LYS A 534 -31.61 6.06 -9.75
N GLY A 535 -31.39 7.31 -9.43
CA GLY A 535 -32.44 8.26 -9.06
C GLY A 535 -32.78 8.33 -7.55
N ARG A 536 -32.11 7.56 -6.72
CA ARG A 536 -32.30 7.53 -5.26
C ARG A 536 -31.48 8.65 -4.58
N PRO A 537 -31.86 9.10 -3.37
CA PRO A 537 -31.13 10.16 -2.66
C PRO A 537 -29.73 9.71 -2.24
N VAL A 538 -28.77 10.64 -2.33
CA VAL A 538 -27.38 10.41 -1.98
C VAL A 538 -26.86 11.49 -1.04
N THR A 539 -26.37 11.08 0.13
CA THR A 539 -25.82 12.00 1.14
C THR A 539 -24.31 11.97 1.11
N PHE A 540 -23.70 13.06 0.62
CA PHE A 540 -22.26 13.24 0.62
C PHE A 540 -21.80 13.94 1.90
N ARG A 541 -20.88 13.32 2.64
CA ARG A 541 -20.26 13.95 3.79
C ARG A 541 -19.12 14.85 3.33
N LEU A 542 -19.05 16.10 3.81
CA LEU A 542 -17.86 16.91 3.64
C LEU A 542 -16.66 16.20 4.31
N LEU A 543 -15.47 16.49 3.81
CA LEU A 543 -14.26 15.82 4.25
C LEU A 543 -14.12 15.84 5.78
N ASP A 544 -13.94 14.66 6.37
CA ASP A 544 -13.62 14.46 7.77
C ASP A 544 -12.11 14.14 7.92
N ALA A 545 -11.27 15.15 7.71
CA ALA A 545 -9.83 15.07 7.90
C ALA A 545 -9.41 15.66 9.25
N GLY A 546 -8.33 15.11 9.80
CA GLY A 546 -7.80 15.46 11.13
C GLY A 546 -7.93 14.32 12.12
N GLY A 547 -7.43 14.50 13.34
CA GLY A 547 -7.40 13.43 14.33
C GLY A 547 -6.56 12.24 13.86
N ASP A 548 -7.21 11.11 13.63
CA ASP A 548 -6.61 9.87 13.13
C ASP A 548 -6.51 9.78 11.60
N LYS A 549 -6.94 10.84 10.85
CA LYS A 549 -7.00 10.88 9.39
C LYS A 549 -6.29 12.12 8.81
N PRO A 550 -4.96 12.27 8.97
CA PRO A 550 -4.22 13.39 8.41
C PRO A 550 -4.15 13.30 6.88
N LEU A 551 -4.27 14.45 6.21
CA LEU A 551 -4.05 14.57 4.77
C LEU A 551 -2.95 15.61 4.52
N PRO A 552 -1.99 15.37 3.61
CA PRO A 552 -0.81 16.24 3.46
C PRO A 552 -1.14 17.65 2.97
N PHE A 553 -2.24 17.83 2.25
CA PHE A 553 -2.70 19.10 1.72
C PHE A 553 -3.75 19.81 2.59
N VAL A 554 -4.18 19.19 3.71
CA VAL A 554 -5.06 19.83 4.71
C VAL A 554 -4.20 20.35 5.84
N GLN A 555 -4.16 21.68 5.98
CA GLN A 555 -3.34 22.34 6.98
C GLN A 555 -3.95 22.23 8.38
N ILE A 556 -3.39 21.33 9.17
CA ILE A 556 -3.72 21.15 10.59
C ILE A 556 -2.41 21.26 11.38
N SER A 557 -2.37 22.11 12.38
CA SER A 557 -1.19 22.21 13.27
C SER A 557 -1.06 20.92 14.09
N PRO A 558 0.14 20.49 14.44
CA PRO A 558 0.35 19.42 15.42
C PRO A 558 -0.37 19.74 16.73
N GLU A 559 -1.07 18.78 17.28
CA GLU A 559 -1.87 18.89 18.51
C GLU A 559 -1.51 17.74 19.46
N ASP A 560 -1.52 17.98 20.76
CA ASP A 560 -1.24 16.94 21.77
C ASP A 560 -2.35 15.86 21.81
N ASN A 561 -3.58 16.24 21.50
CA ASN A 561 -4.74 15.36 21.48
C ASN A 561 -5.55 15.53 20.18
N PRO A 562 -5.04 15.03 19.03
CA PRO A 562 -5.64 15.28 17.71
C PRO A 562 -7.09 14.79 17.58
N ILE A 563 -7.46 13.73 18.30
CA ILE A 563 -8.83 13.14 18.26
C ILE A 563 -9.89 14.15 18.74
N VAL A 564 -9.59 14.98 19.73
CA VAL A 564 -10.47 16.02 20.26
C VAL A 564 -10.15 17.41 19.74
N GLY A 565 -9.21 17.53 18.80
CA GLY A 565 -8.69 18.76 18.23
C GLY A 565 -9.40 19.19 16.94
N ILE A 566 -8.60 19.73 16.00
CA ILE A 566 -9.07 20.23 14.70
C ILE A 566 -9.33 19.03 13.77
N ARG A 567 -10.60 18.78 13.49
CA ARG A 567 -11.06 17.69 12.65
C ARG A 567 -12.35 18.07 11.92
N GLY A 568 -12.57 17.52 10.72
CA GLY A 568 -13.77 17.75 9.92
C GLY A 568 -13.98 19.23 9.62
N ILE A 569 -15.21 19.74 9.81
CA ILE A 569 -15.54 21.13 9.52
C ILE A 569 -14.75 22.16 10.34
N ARG A 570 -14.16 21.77 11.48
CA ARG A 570 -13.31 22.64 12.30
C ARG A 570 -12.01 23.05 11.57
N ALA A 571 -11.59 22.25 10.57
CA ALA A 571 -10.41 22.55 9.75
C ALA A 571 -10.66 23.69 8.72
N PHE A 572 -11.90 24.15 8.54
CA PHE A 572 -12.30 25.13 7.52
C PHE A 572 -11.45 26.39 7.51
N LYS A 573 -11.25 27.03 8.65
CA LYS A 573 -10.59 28.35 8.74
C LYS A 573 -9.21 28.41 8.08
N ARG A 574 -8.48 27.31 8.05
CA ARG A 574 -7.16 27.22 7.40
C ARG A 574 -7.20 26.60 6.02
N ASN A 575 -8.34 26.00 5.65
CA ASN A 575 -8.50 25.22 4.42
C ASN A 575 -9.73 25.66 3.61
N GLU A 576 -10.11 26.92 3.70
CA GLU A 576 -11.33 27.47 3.08
C GLU A 576 -11.44 27.16 1.58
N ALA A 577 -10.37 27.40 0.82
CA ALA A 577 -10.35 27.14 -0.62
C ALA A 577 -10.65 25.67 -0.94
N PHE A 578 -10.13 24.75 -0.15
CA PHE A 578 -10.37 23.32 -0.27
C PHE A 578 -11.85 22.96 -0.07
N PHE A 579 -12.47 23.42 1.02
CA PHE A 579 -13.88 23.14 1.31
C PHE A 579 -14.81 23.79 0.28
N ARG A 580 -14.50 25.00 -0.19
CA ARG A 580 -15.26 25.65 -1.27
C ARG A 580 -15.18 24.84 -2.57
N THR A 581 -14.02 24.30 -2.92
CA THR A 581 -13.83 23.41 -4.09
C THR A 581 -14.70 22.16 -3.95
N GLN A 582 -14.72 21.50 -2.79
CA GLN A 582 -15.56 20.33 -2.55
C GLN A 582 -17.05 20.67 -2.65
N ILE A 583 -17.49 21.78 -2.04
CA ILE A 583 -18.89 22.23 -2.10
C ILE A 583 -19.28 22.51 -3.55
N ARG A 584 -18.45 23.20 -4.35
CA ARG A 584 -18.75 23.48 -5.76
C ARG A 584 -18.86 22.20 -6.59
N ALA A 585 -17.95 21.24 -6.37
CA ALA A 585 -18.03 19.94 -7.04
C ALA A 585 -19.37 19.24 -6.74
N LEU A 586 -19.83 19.26 -5.49
CA LEU A 586 -21.12 18.67 -5.08
C LEU A 586 -22.32 19.43 -5.67
N LEU A 587 -22.25 20.76 -5.76
CA LEU A 587 -23.31 21.60 -6.32
C LEU A 587 -23.43 21.49 -7.85
N ARG A 588 -22.40 21.04 -8.55
CA ARG A 588 -22.40 20.78 -10.01
C ARG A 588 -22.99 19.43 -10.40
N LEU A 589 -23.33 18.58 -9.44
CA LEU A 589 -23.92 17.25 -9.69
C LEU A 589 -25.32 17.36 -10.33
N THR A 590 -25.62 16.42 -11.20
CA THR A 590 -26.90 16.37 -11.92
C THR A 590 -27.52 14.98 -11.84
N PRO A 591 -28.79 14.83 -11.35
CA PRO A 591 -29.70 15.89 -10.86
C PRO A 591 -29.38 16.31 -9.41
N LEU A 592 -29.36 17.60 -9.15
CA LEU A 592 -29.03 18.15 -7.83
C LEU A 592 -30.09 17.80 -6.76
N SER A 593 -31.35 17.60 -7.15
CA SER A 593 -32.45 17.22 -6.25
C SER A 593 -32.24 15.90 -5.48
N GLN A 594 -31.34 15.05 -5.94
CA GLN A 594 -30.96 13.80 -5.24
C GLN A 594 -29.81 13.98 -4.25
N VAL A 595 -29.12 15.12 -4.29
CA VAL A 595 -27.91 15.37 -3.53
C VAL A 595 -28.22 15.99 -2.19
N ARG A 596 -27.62 15.43 -1.13
CA ARG A 596 -27.63 15.99 0.23
C ARG A 596 -26.19 16.18 0.70
N ILE A 597 -25.95 17.27 1.44
CA ILE A 597 -24.63 17.52 2.05
C ILE A 597 -24.73 17.29 3.55
N MET A 598 -23.77 16.55 4.12
CA MET A 598 -23.70 16.26 5.54
C MET A 598 -22.41 16.84 6.14
N LEU A 599 -22.57 17.55 7.26
CA LEU A 599 -21.47 18.19 7.98
C LEU A 599 -20.96 17.26 9.09
N PRO A 600 -19.68 16.81 9.06
CA PRO A 600 -19.08 16.01 10.13
C PRO A 600 -18.70 16.87 11.34
N MET A 601 -18.56 16.26 12.51
CA MET A 601 -18.01 16.85 13.73
C MET A 601 -18.74 18.10 14.23
N VAL A 602 -20.03 18.24 13.91
CA VAL A 602 -20.87 19.36 14.36
C VAL A 602 -20.97 19.38 15.88
N THR A 603 -20.79 20.56 16.46
CA THR A 603 -20.87 20.80 17.91
C THR A 603 -21.82 21.94 18.25
N PHE A 604 -21.87 22.98 17.42
CA PHE A 604 -22.63 24.21 17.63
C PHE A 604 -23.62 24.47 16.48
N ALA A 605 -24.77 25.10 16.79
CA ALA A 605 -25.72 25.46 15.76
C ALA A 605 -25.21 26.47 14.72
N ASP A 606 -24.34 27.37 15.17
CA ASP A 606 -23.71 28.37 14.30
C ASP A 606 -22.82 27.75 13.21
N GLU A 607 -22.27 26.56 13.45
CA GLU A 607 -21.52 25.82 12.43
C GLU A 607 -22.42 25.42 11.26
N ILE A 608 -23.65 24.95 11.56
CA ILE A 608 -24.62 24.56 10.52
C ILE A 608 -25.05 25.81 9.73
N VAL A 609 -25.35 26.92 10.43
CA VAL A 609 -25.76 28.20 9.80
C VAL A 609 -24.62 28.68 8.87
N PHE A 610 -23.41 28.71 9.36
CA PHE A 610 -22.23 29.13 8.58
C PHE A 610 -22.07 28.30 7.30
N PHE A 611 -22.14 26.97 7.38
CA PHE A 611 -21.97 26.14 6.19
C PHE A 611 -23.18 26.21 5.24
N LYS A 612 -24.40 26.40 5.74
CA LYS A 612 -25.56 26.68 4.88
C LYS A 612 -25.41 27.99 4.12
N ASP A 613 -24.93 29.03 4.77
CA ASP A 613 -24.66 30.33 4.13
C ASP A 613 -23.53 30.19 3.08
N LEU A 614 -22.47 29.43 3.38
CA LEU A 614 -21.40 29.13 2.45
C LEU A 614 -21.91 28.39 1.21
N ILE A 615 -22.71 27.34 1.39
CA ILE A 615 -23.33 26.56 0.32
C ILE A 615 -24.23 27.48 -0.53
N ALA A 616 -25.02 28.36 0.09
CA ALA A 616 -25.87 29.32 -0.62
C ALA A 616 -25.04 30.30 -1.45
N GLN A 617 -23.91 30.79 -0.93
CA GLN A 617 -22.99 31.67 -1.66
C GLN A 617 -22.43 30.96 -2.91
N GLU A 618 -21.92 29.74 -2.77
CA GLU A 618 -21.40 28.97 -3.91
C GLU A 618 -22.51 28.60 -4.92
N SER A 619 -23.73 28.27 -4.45
CA SER A 619 -24.88 28.04 -5.32
C SER A 619 -25.23 29.29 -6.14
N ALA A 620 -25.23 30.46 -5.52
CA ALA A 620 -25.52 31.73 -6.20
C ALA A 620 -24.45 32.05 -7.27
N GLN A 621 -23.17 31.79 -6.99
CA GLN A 621 -22.08 31.96 -7.95
C GLN A 621 -22.22 31.02 -9.17
N LEU A 622 -22.73 29.81 -8.96
CA LEU A 622 -23.01 28.83 -10.00
C LEU A 622 -24.38 29.08 -10.72
N GLY A 623 -25.15 30.07 -10.28
CA GLY A 623 -26.44 30.39 -10.86
C GLY A 623 -27.55 29.36 -10.57
N LEU A 624 -27.38 28.55 -9.54
CA LEU A 624 -28.34 27.53 -9.14
C LEU A 624 -29.53 28.13 -8.39
N LYS A 625 -30.74 27.62 -8.68
CA LYS A 625 -31.99 28.04 -8.01
C LYS A 625 -32.48 27.01 -6.99
N GLU A 626 -32.01 25.77 -7.09
CA GLU A 626 -32.39 24.70 -6.20
C GLU A 626 -31.65 24.80 -4.87
N ALA A 627 -32.41 24.68 -3.76
CA ALA A 627 -31.83 24.59 -2.42
C ALA A 627 -31.39 23.14 -2.15
N ILE A 628 -30.18 22.95 -1.71
CA ILE A 628 -29.66 21.64 -1.33
C ILE A 628 -29.93 21.36 0.16
N GLN A 629 -30.33 20.15 0.49
CA GLN A 629 -30.53 19.76 1.88
C GLN A 629 -29.16 19.62 2.57
N THR A 630 -29.03 20.28 3.72
CA THR A 630 -27.80 20.26 4.52
C THR A 630 -28.09 19.72 5.92
N GLY A 631 -27.52 18.57 6.24
CA GLY A 631 -27.70 17.89 7.53
C GLY A 631 -26.43 17.89 8.37
N ALA A 632 -26.58 17.44 9.59
CA ALA A 632 -25.48 17.32 10.55
C ALA A 632 -25.25 15.86 10.95
N MET A 633 -23.97 15.47 11.03
CA MET A 633 -23.57 14.23 11.69
C MET A 633 -23.55 14.44 13.19
N ILE A 634 -24.36 13.67 13.91
CA ILE A 634 -24.45 13.69 15.37
C ILE A 634 -23.50 12.61 15.90
N GLU A 635 -22.30 13.02 16.20
CA GLU A 635 -21.21 12.12 16.63
C GLU A 635 -20.41 12.68 17.82
N VAL A 636 -20.69 13.91 18.22
CA VAL A 636 -20.18 14.53 19.43
C VAL A 636 -21.28 14.55 20.50
N PRO A 637 -21.02 14.11 21.76
CA PRO A 637 -22.03 14.04 22.79
C PRO A 637 -22.77 15.36 23.03
N SER A 638 -22.10 16.52 22.92
CA SER A 638 -22.73 17.84 23.02
C SER A 638 -23.77 18.08 21.93
N ALA A 639 -23.52 17.63 20.70
CA ALA A 639 -24.48 17.73 19.60
C ALA A 639 -25.75 16.92 19.88
N ALA A 640 -25.59 15.71 20.42
CA ALA A 640 -26.72 14.88 20.81
C ALA A 640 -27.56 15.54 21.92
N LEU A 641 -26.92 16.10 22.95
CA LEU A 641 -27.58 16.82 24.07
C LEU A 641 -28.30 18.10 23.62
N THR A 642 -27.77 18.78 22.61
CA THR A 642 -28.35 20.04 22.08
C THR A 642 -29.04 19.85 20.73
N SER A 643 -29.41 18.62 20.40
CA SER A 643 -30.02 18.25 19.11
C SER A 643 -31.26 19.07 18.74
N ALA A 644 -32.10 19.46 19.73
CA ALA A 644 -33.26 20.32 19.48
C ALA A 644 -32.85 21.73 18.95
N GLN A 645 -31.72 22.28 19.40
CA GLN A 645 -31.19 23.55 18.91
C GLN A 645 -30.61 23.38 17.48
N LEU A 646 -29.90 22.29 17.25
CA LEU A 646 -29.32 21.98 15.93
C LEU A 646 -30.40 21.71 14.88
N ALA A 647 -31.52 21.04 15.28
CA ALA A 647 -32.63 20.70 14.41
C ALA A 647 -33.39 21.92 13.84
N LYS A 648 -33.25 23.09 14.45
CA LYS A 648 -33.77 24.35 13.89
C LYS A 648 -33.13 24.71 12.57
N HIS A 649 -31.85 24.34 12.41
CA HIS A 649 -31.01 24.78 11.30
C HIS A 649 -30.65 23.63 10.34
N ALA A 650 -30.54 22.40 10.82
CA ALA A 650 -30.28 21.23 9.98
C ALA A 650 -31.57 20.72 9.31
N ASP A 651 -31.47 20.17 8.11
CA ASP A 651 -32.56 19.57 7.37
C ASP A 651 -32.77 18.09 7.72
N PHE A 652 -31.71 17.41 8.17
CA PHE A 652 -31.73 16.02 8.65
C PHE A 652 -30.55 15.76 9.61
N PHE A 653 -30.63 14.66 10.34
CA PHE A 653 -29.51 14.15 11.14
C PHE A 653 -29.07 12.75 10.69
N SER A 654 -27.80 12.49 10.85
CA SER A 654 -27.22 11.14 10.72
C SER A 654 -26.30 10.89 11.92
N ILE A 655 -26.57 9.82 12.67
CA ILE A 655 -25.83 9.52 13.90
C ILE A 655 -24.58 8.72 13.55
N GLY A 656 -23.40 9.30 13.82
CA GLY A 656 -22.11 8.64 13.68
C GLY A 656 -21.75 7.85 14.93
N THR A 657 -22.28 6.65 15.08
CA THR A 657 -22.18 5.87 16.33
C THR A 657 -20.74 5.51 16.71
N ASN A 658 -19.82 5.39 15.76
CA ASN A 658 -18.42 5.08 16.06
C ASN A 658 -17.75 6.18 16.88
N ASP A 659 -17.82 7.42 16.40
CA ASP A 659 -17.25 8.58 17.08
C ASP A 659 -18.10 8.96 18.31
N LEU A 660 -19.43 8.84 18.24
CA LEU A 660 -20.30 9.07 19.39
C LEU A 660 -19.95 8.13 20.56
N THR A 661 -19.70 6.84 20.29
CA THR A 661 -19.28 5.87 21.31
C THR A 661 -17.90 6.24 21.86
N GLN A 662 -16.93 6.53 20.97
CA GLN A 662 -15.57 6.93 21.34
C GLN A 662 -15.55 8.12 22.31
N TYR A 663 -16.26 9.18 21.96
CA TYR A 663 -16.28 10.41 22.77
C TYR A 663 -17.13 10.27 24.05
N THR A 664 -18.21 9.46 24.03
CA THR A 664 -19.06 9.22 25.19
C THR A 664 -18.32 8.42 26.25
N LEU A 665 -17.58 7.38 25.85
CA LEU A 665 -16.88 6.50 26.76
C LEU A 665 -15.45 6.96 27.04
N ALA A 666 -14.97 8.02 26.35
CA ALA A 666 -13.58 8.49 26.41
C ALA A 666 -12.58 7.36 26.05
N ILE A 667 -12.93 6.51 25.09
CA ILE A 667 -12.11 5.39 24.63
C ILE A 667 -11.69 5.67 23.20
N ASP A 668 -10.39 5.79 22.96
CA ASP A 668 -9.84 5.81 21.61
C ASP A 668 -10.03 4.44 20.96
N ARG A 669 -10.73 4.41 19.80
CA ARG A 669 -10.96 3.18 19.01
C ARG A 669 -9.68 2.53 18.51
N GLY A 670 -8.56 3.28 18.43
CA GLY A 670 -7.22 2.78 18.13
C GLY A 670 -6.50 2.19 19.34
N HIS A 671 -7.02 2.38 20.57
CA HIS A 671 -6.36 1.89 21.76
C HIS A 671 -6.52 0.38 21.93
N LYS A 672 -5.41 -0.36 21.99
CA LYS A 672 -5.32 -1.82 21.90
C LYS A 672 -6.11 -2.61 22.94
N VAL A 673 -6.19 -2.07 24.15
CA VAL A 673 -6.85 -2.75 25.28
C VAL A 673 -8.24 -2.19 25.48
N LEU A 674 -8.38 -0.85 25.44
CA LEU A 674 -9.66 -0.21 25.76
C LEU A 674 -10.66 -0.31 24.61
N SER A 675 -10.23 -0.41 23.35
CA SER A 675 -11.14 -0.52 22.20
C SER A 675 -12.13 -1.70 22.32
N ALA A 676 -11.71 -2.80 22.95
CA ALA A 676 -12.59 -3.94 23.23
C ALA A 676 -13.70 -3.62 24.25
N GLN A 677 -13.59 -2.53 24.99
CA GLN A 677 -14.58 -2.05 25.95
C GLN A 677 -15.51 -0.97 25.35
N ALA A 678 -15.26 -0.54 24.12
CA ALA A 678 -16.05 0.46 23.42
C ALA A 678 -17.36 -0.15 22.89
N ASP A 679 -18.28 -0.45 23.81
CA ASP A 679 -19.57 -1.03 23.49
C ASP A 679 -20.52 0.04 22.93
N PRO A 680 -20.96 -0.04 21.65
CA PRO A 680 -21.93 0.90 21.08
C PRO A 680 -23.33 0.76 21.70
N LEU A 681 -23.66 -0.36 22.32
CA LEU A 681 -24.91 -0.57 23.05
C LEU A 681 -24.87 -0.08 24.51
N HIS A 682 -23.77 0.55 24.92
CA HIS A 682 -23.66 1.12 26.26
C HIS A 682 -24.83 2.09 26.56
N PRO A 683 -25.45 2.02 27.75
CA PRO A 683 -26.65 2.83 28.09
C PRO A 683 -26.47 4.34 27.85
N ALA A 684 -25.28 4.88 28.07
CA ALA A 684 -24.98 6.29 27.82
C ALA A 684 -25.06 6.64 26.30
N VAL A 685 -24.59 5.77 25.43
CA VAL A 685 -24.66 5.95 23.97
C VAL A 685 -26.09 5.87 23.50
N LEU A 686 -26.83 4.84 23.93
CA LEU A 686 -28.27 4.69 23.62
C LEU A 686 -29.09 5.90 24.10
N LYS A 687 -28.75 6.45 25.28
CA LYS A 687 -29.39 7.67 25.79
C LYS A 687 -29.19 8.89 24.90
N LEU A 688 -27.96 9.06 24.36
CA LEU A 688 -27.64 10.16 23.44
C LEU A 688 -28.37 9.98 22.10
N ILE A 689 -28.49 8.76 21.60
CA ILE A 689 -29.27 8.44 20.40
C ILE A 689 -30.74 8.84 20.64
N SER A 690 -31.32 8.42 21.76
CA SER A 690 -32.70 8.78 22.13
C SER A 690 -32.92 10.29 22.19
N LEU A 691 -32.00 11.03 22.83
CA LEU A 691 -32.09 12.49 22.92
C LEU A 691 -31.98 13.16 21.54
N THR A 692 -31.15 12.60 20.65
CA THR A 692 -31.04 13.06 19.26
C THR A 692 -32.38 12.93 18.52
N CYS A 693 -33.01 11.77 18.58
CA CYS A 693 -34.30 11.51 17.95
C CYS A 693 -35.38 12.43 18.53
N GLN A 694 -35.45 12.58 19.85
CA GLN A 694 -36.38 13.49 20.50
C GLN A 694 -36.21 14.97 20.11
N GLY A 695 -34.95 15.41 19.98
CA GLY A 695 -34.62 16.76 19.54
C GLY A 695 -35.00 17.01 18.09
N ALA A 696 -34.74 16.05 17.20
CA ALA A 696 -35.09 16.09 15.79
C ALA A 696 -36.61 16.11 15.58
N GLN A 697 -37.37 15.30 16.33
CA GLN A 697 -38.81 15.17 16.23
C GLN A 697 -39.52 16.51 16.45
N LYS A 698 -38.99 17.38 17.32
CA LYS A 698 -39.56 18.72 17.58
C LYS A 698 -39.68 19.60 16.36
N TYR A 699 -38.84 19.34 15.34
CA TYR A 699 -38.80 20.08 14.09
C TYR A 699 -39.06 19.20 12.88
N SER A 700 -39.59 17.98 13.09
CA SER A 700 -39.89 17.01 12.03
C SER A 700 -38.68 16.71 11.16
N ARG A 701 -37.50 16.59 11.76
CA ARG A 701 -36.26 16.25 11.02
C ARG A 701 -36.05 14.74 11.02
N PRO A 702 -35.79 14.13 9.85
CA PRO A 702 -35.45 12.70 9.77
C PRO A 702 -34.11 12.43 10.46
N VAL A 703 -34.02 11.25 11.07
CA VAL A 703 -32.81 10.78 11.76
C VAL A 703 -32.41 9.42 11.20
N ALA A 704 -31.24 9.31 10.66
CA ALA A 704 -30.60 8.05 10.23
C ALA A 704 -29.38 7.70 11.11
N VAL A 705 -28.90 6.49 11.00
CA VAL A 705 -27.63 6.04 11.60
C VAL A 705 -26.67 5.63 10.49
N CYS A 706 -25.42 6.10 10.56
CA CYS A 706 -24.39 5.81 9.56
C CYS A 706 -23.11 5.18 10.15
N GLY A 707 -23.08 4.92 11.45
CA GLY A 707 -21.97 4.18 12.09
C GLY A 707 -22.12 2.66 11.93
N ALA A 708 -21.10 1.92 12.40
CA ALA A 708 -21.07 0.45 12.33
C ALA A 708 -22.29 -0.24 12.95
N MET A 709 -22.87 0.39 13.98
CA MET A 709 -24.08 -0.08 14.67
C MET A 709 -25.30 -0.24 13.73
N ALA A 710 -25.36 0.52 12.62
CA ALA A 710 -26.47 0.38 11.65
C ALA A 710 -26.45 -0.96 10.90
N GLY A 711 -25.29 -1.60 10.77
CA GLY A 711 -25.13 -2.94 10.17
C GLY A 711 -25.21 -4.09 11.19
N ASP A 712 -25.34 -3.78 12.46
CA ASP A 712 -25.46 -4.79 13.51
C ASP A 712 -26.93 -5.18 13.72
N LEU A 713 -27.30 -6.38 13.28
CA LEU A 713 -28.67 -6.89 13.39
C LEU A 713 -29.19 -6.93 14.84
N SER A 714 -28.31 -7.08 15.83
CA SER A 714 -28.68 -7.06 17.25
C SER A 714 -29.03 -5.64 17.75
N ALA A 715 -28.46 -4.61 17.12
CA ALA A 715 -28.65 -3.21 17.46
C ALA A 715 -29.89 -2.61 16.77
N VAL A 716 -30.30 -3.10 15.59
CA VAL A 716 -31.40 -2.55 14.79
C VAL A 716 -32.72 -2.39 15.59
N PRO A 717 -33.21 -3.38 16.37
CA PRO A 717 -34.43 -3.21 17.16
C PRO A 717 -34.35 -2.05 18.16
N PHE A 718 -33.19 -1.86 18.78
CA PHE A 718 -32.95 -0.75 19.70
C PHE A 718 -33.01 0.60 18.97
N LEU A 719 -32.37 0.69 17.81
CA LEU A 719 -32.34 1.92 16.99
C LEU A 719 -33.74 2.33 16.57
N ILE A 720 -34.54 1.40 16.05
CA ILE A 720 -35.96 1.64 15.70
C ILE A 720 -36.74 2.06 16.91
N GLY A 721 -36.61 1.36 18.04
CA GLY A 721 -37.31 1.70 19.28
C GLY A 721 -36.93 3.06 19.89
N LEU A 722 -35.74 3.59 19.55
CA LEU A 722 -35.27 4.91 19.95
C LEU A 722 -35.74 6.03 18.99
N GLY A 723 -36.37 5.68 17.85
CA GLY A 723 -36.96 6.63 16.91
C GLY A 723 -36.07 6.94 15.69
N VAL A 724 -35.16 6.05 15.34
CA VAL A 724 -34.43 6.08 14.06
C VAL A 724 -35.35 5.55 12.95
N GLY A 725 -35.42 6.28 11.80
CA GLY A 725 -36.36 5.93 10.73
C GLY A 725 -35.79 6.08 9.32
#